data_3809d53592d5eb297e64a0a02101a615
#
_entry.id   3809d53592d5eb297e64a0a02101a615
#
_cell.length_a   1.000
_cell.length_b   1.000
_cell.length_c   1.000
_cell.angle_alpha   90.00
_cell.angle_beta   90.00
_cell.angle_gamma   90.00
#
_symmetry.space_group_name_H-M   'P 1'
#
loop_
_entity.id
_entity.type
_entity.pdbx_description
1 polymer ?
#
loop_
_entity_poly.entity_id
_entity_poly.type
_entity_poly.pdbx_seq_one_letter_code
_entity_poly.pdbx_strand_id
1 'polypeptide(L)'
;MLVPISWLKEYVDIDVPVELLAERLTVAGLEVAHLKYIGLPQQTAPGVRMPSSDHLVWDREKLLLARIDEVRAHPNADRLVLAMVEYGGEELEQCVTGATNLFRYKDKGPINPPIWSAFALEGSEVWDGQSDKPKRMTLKGKELRGIFNRSMVCSEKELGISEEHEGVIVMDHDERYVAGMPLADVLGDVVLDIEFTPNLARCFSMIGVAREVAAILGVEMRYPAFDYAATGAPIEGQVYIDIREPELNPRFTLTLLRDTEVTASPFWLQHRLKLIGQRPRNNIVDVTNYLTFELGQPLHAFDYDKLVKRAGGVPTIITRLPHPGEQLETLDDVTRDLGEETILVADSAGALSLGGVIGGGETEISDATRNVLLEAAAWNNISIRKTIREQRAHTEASARFSRGVHPSQAILGCQRGIEMMRLLGGGAIADGVLDAYPLPPATVTVDAPIERVNRLLGMEVTIDQAADVLRRLEFEVAVEGEVIRATAPDHRLDISADPVVGQHDLLEEIARIIGYDQIPETIMADEMPPQRENTSLLIEERIRDSLVGAGLYEVINYRFTSRESEALLLPSGAASSLPQADYVEIANPAASERDVLRHTLMINMLENAVNNARYQKTQQVFEIGKVYLGAADLLPEEPLHLGILLTGPRIASWWDGAASAGEMDFFDMKGVVESLLQALHIRDVAMDKSTHGSLHPGRSANLLVAGERIGSFGEIHPEVAARFKLTEASVIYGEIEVEPLIQHHQRLHEIEALPTTPAVLEDIALVVNASTPASEVEAVIRQAGGRLLKDALLFDVYTGDQIPPGKKSLAYALTYQDAKRTLTDKNAAKIRRKIIGAARHRLNAELRSQ
;
A
#
# COMPACT_ATOMS: atom_id res chain seq x y z
N MET A 1 -6.56 -14.50 -1.09
CA MET A 1 -7.70 -15.47 -0.97
C MET A 1 -7.28 -16.57 -0.03
N LEU A 2 -8.18 -16.90 0.91
CA LEU A 2 -7.92 -17.99 1.86
C LEU A 2 -8.18 -19.35 1.20
N VAL A 3 -7.22 -20.27 1.33
CA VAL A 3 -7.23 -21.60 0.70
C VAL A 3 -6.94 -22.67 1.76
N PRO A 4 -7.98 -23.36 2.29
CA PRO A 4 -7.81 -24.46 3.23
C PRO A 4 -7.17 -25.68 2.55
N ILE A 5 -6.14 -26.24 3.15
CA ILE A 5 -5.45 -27.43 2.65
C ILE A 5 -6.36 -28.67 2.61
N SER A 6 -7.25 -28.79 3.60
CA SER A 6 -8.22 -29.89 3.61
C SER A 6 -9.14 -29.88 2.37
N TRP A 7 -9.56 -28.67 1.94
CA TRP A 7 -10.39 -28.52 0.75
C TRP A 7 -9.60 -28.75 -0.53
N LEU A 8 -8.36 -28.22 -0.59
CA LEU A 8 -7.48 -28.39 -1.74
C LEU A 8 -7.14 -29.86 -2.01
N LYS A 9 -6.98 -30.67 -0.95
CA LYS A 9 -6.72 -32.12 -1.03
C LYS A 9 -7.83 -32.94 -1.68
N GLU A 10 -9.02 -32.40 -1.83
CA GLU A 10 -10.08 -33.08 -2.60
C GLU A 10 -9.74 -33.14 -4.11
N TYR A 11 -8.98 -32.17 -4.59
CA TYR A 11 -8.64 -32.01 -6.02
C TYR A 11 -7.23 -32.45 -6.37
N VAL A 12 -6.30 -32.44 -5.41
CA VAL A 12 -4.87 -32.74 -5.67
C VAL A 12 -4.24 -33.42 -4.45
N ASP A 13 -3.37 -34.40 -4.69
CA ASP A 13 -2.61 -35.04 -3.63
C ASP A 13 -1.43 -34.16 -3.20
N ILE A 14 -1.33 -33.87 -1.89
CA ILE A 14 -0.30 -33.02 -1.29
C ILE A 14 0.45 -33.83 -0.24
N ASP A 15 1.62 -34.36 -0.63
CA ASP A 15 2.49 -35.20 0.22
C ASP A 15 3.70 -34.44 0.77
N VAL A 16 3.81 -33.15 0.48
CA VAL A 16 4.90 -32.30 0.98
C VAL A 16 4.45 -31.47 2.21
N PRO A 17 5.39 -31.06 3.09
CA PRO A 17 5.07 -30.12 4.16
C PRO A 17 4.44 -28.82 3.62
N VAL A 18 3.43 -28.31 4.33
CA VAL A 18 2.67 -27.13 3.87
C VAL A 18 3.56 -25.90 3.67
N GLU A 19 4.59 -25.70 4.50
CA GLU A 19 5.53 -24.59 4.31
C GLU A 19 6.33 -24.71 3.01
N LEU A 20 6.74 -25.92 2.64
CA LEU A 20 7.43 -26.17 1.37
C LEU A 20 6.49 -25.95 0.18
N LEU A 21 5.23 -26.35 0.31
CA LEU A 21 4.22 -26.05 -0.71
C LEU A 21 4.03 -24.54 -0.88
N ALA A 22 3.90 -23.80 0.23
CA ALA A 22 3.74 -22.36 0.23
C ALA A 22 4.92 -21.63 -0.43
N GLU A 23 6.15 -22.06 -0.15
CA GLU A 23 7.35 -21.54 -0.81
C GLU A 23 7.32 -21.80 -2.32
N ARG A 24 7.03 -23.04 -2.74
CA ARG A 24 6.97 -23.41 -4.16
C ARG A 24 5.88 -22.64 -4.92
N LEU A 25 4.71 -22.44 -4.31
CA LEU A 25 3.64 -21.60 -4.86
C LEU A 25 4.13 -20.16 -5.03
N THR A 26 4.79 -19.60 -4.00
CA THR A 26 5.32 -18.23 -4.04
C THR A 26 6.35 -18.07 -5.15
N VAL A 27 7.30 -19.01 -5.28
CA VAL A 27 8.31 -19.00 -6.35
C VAL A 27 7.65 -19.12 -7.74
N ALA A 28 6.56 -19.87 -7.84
CA ALA A 28 5.80 -20.01 -9.09
C ALA A 28 4.83 -18.83 -9.36
N GLY A 29 4.88 -17.77 -8.56
CA GLY A 29 4.10 -16.54 -8.77
C GLY A 29 2.79 -16.44 -7.97
N LEU A 30 2.42 -17.47 -7.21
CA LEU A 30 1.28 -17.44 -6.29
C LEU A 30 1.76 -17.11 -4.88
N GLU A 31 1.94 -15.83 -4.59
CA GLU A 31 2.48 -15.37 -3.32
C GLU A 31 1.62 -15.82 -2.13
N VAL A 32 2.18 -16.69 -1.30
CA VAL A 32 1.57 -17.06 -0.02
C VAL A 32 2.05 -16.08 1.04
N ALA A 33 1.23 -15.07 1.30
CA ALA A 33 1.57 -13.99 2.24
C ALA A 33 1.60 -14.50 3.69
N HIS A 34 0.74 -15.46 4.02
CA HIS A 34 0.57 -15.92 5.40
C HIS A 34 0.02 -17.35 5.50
N LEU A 35 0.43 -18.09 6.58
CA LEU A 35 -0.13 -19.38 6.95
C LEU A 35 -0.92 -19.28 8.25
N LYS A 36 -2.20 -19.66 8.23
CA LYS A 36 -3.04 -19.80 9.43
C LYS A 36 -3.20 -21.27 9.78
N TYR A 37 -2.60 -21.69 10.90
CA TYR A 37 -2.79 -23.02 11.46
C TYR A 37 -4.01 -23.05 12.39
N ILE A 38 -4.83 -24.09 12.24
CA ILE A 38 -6.02 -24.33 13.07
C ILE A 38 -5.83 -25.70 13.73
N GLY A 39 -5.54 -25.71 15.02
CA GLY A 39 -5.39 -26.90 15.81
C GLY A 39 -4.18 -27.80 15.52
N LEU A 40 -3.50 -27.58 14.40
CA LEU A 40 -2.37 -28.40 13.97
C LEU A 40 -1.03 -27.77 14.37
N PRO A 41 0.01 -28.57 14.63
CA PRO A 41 1.36 -28.07 14.82
C PRO A 41 1.91 -27.52 13.49
N GLN A 42 2.80 -26.56 13.58
CA GLN A 42 3.51 -26.02 12.42
C GLN A 42 4.32 -27.12 11.71
N GLN A 43 4.17 -27.20 10.40
CA GLN A 43 4.84 -28.17 9.54
C GLN A 43 6.07 -27.51 8.88
N THR A 44 7.17 -27.48 9.61
CA THR A 44 8.40 -26.85 9.15
C THR A 44 9.14 -27.67 8.09
N ALA A 45 9.74 -27.00 7.12
CA ALA A 45 10.68 -27.59 6.16
C ALA A 45 12.07 -26.95 6.31
N PRO A 46 13.18 -27.72 6.15
CA PRO A 46 14.53 -27.18 6.26
C PRO A 46 14.78 -26.05 5.24
N GLY A 47 15.23 -24.90 5.74
CA GLY A 47 15.54 -23.72 4.90
C GLY A 47 14.35 -22.82 4.56
N VAL A 48 13.14 -23.28 4.81
CA VAL A 48 11.91 -22.52 4.52
C VAL A 48 11.45 -21.76 5.77
N ARG A 49 11.04 -20.51 5.58
CA ARG A 49 10.41 -19.69 6.63
C ARG A 49 9.22 -18.96 6.04
N MET A 50 8.03 -19.35 6.45
CA MET A 50 6.80 -18.69 6.04
C MET A 50 6.21 -17.90 7.22
N PRO A 51 5.65 -16.70 6.98
CA PRO A 51 4.91 -15.96 8.00
C PRO A 51 3.71 -16.77 8.48
N SER A 52 3.55 -16.89 9.80
CA SER A 52 2.39 -17.55 10.41
C SER A 52 1.89 -16.77 11.63
N SER A 53 0.57 -16.81 11.87
CA SER A 53 -0.03 -16.20 13.06
C SER A 53 0.24 -17.05 14.31
N ASP A 54 0.15 -16.40 15.50
CA ASP A 54 0.06 -17.15 16.75
C ASP A 54 -1.21 -18.04 16.73
N HIS A 55 -1.07 -19.31 17.04
CA HIS A 55 -2.13 -20.30 16.96
C HIS A 55 -2.08 -21.28 18.14
N LEU A 56 -3.20 -21.95 18.39
CA LEU A 56 -3.28 -23.05 19.34
C LEU A 56 -2.99 -24.37 18.64
N VAL A 57 -2.11 -25.17 19.22
CA VAL A 57 -2.00 -26.59 18.86
C VAL A 57 -2.93 -27.36 19.77
N TRP A 58 -3.92 -28.04 19.19
CA TRP A 58 -4.90 -28.77 19.97
C TRP A 58 -4.29 -30.06 20.54
N ASP A 59 -4.39 -30.21 21.85
CA ASP A 59 -3.94 -31.39 22.57
C ASP A 59 -4.81 -32.61 22.14
N ARG A 60 -4.19 -33.62 21.53
CA ARG A 60 -4.89 -34.76 20.93
C ARG A 60 -5.60 -35.66 21.96
N GLU A 61 -5.19 -35.59 23.24
CA GLU A 61 -5.79 -36.38 24.31
C GLU A 61 -6.87 -35.63 25.07
N LYS A 62 -6.94 -34.29 24.89
CA LYS A 62 -7.83 -33.42 25.69
C LYS A 62 -8.83 -32.63 24.89
N LEU A 63 -8.54 -32.33 23.60
CA LEU A 63 -9.50 -31.70 22.70
C LEU A 63 -10.04 -32.75 21.74
N LEU A 64 -11.26 -33.19 21.99
CA LEU A 64 -11.85 -34.39 21.41
C LEU A 64 -13.13 -34.06 20.65
N LEU A 65 -13.45 -34.91 19.69
CA LEU A 65 -14.79 -35.00 19.12
C LEU A 65 -15.67 -35.72 20.11
N ALA A 66 -16.81 -35.15 20.46
CA ALA A 66 -17.72 -35.72 21.41
C ALA A 66 -19.17 -35.63 20.93
N ARG A 67 -20.03 -36.47 21.50
CA ARG A 67 -21.45 -36.57 21.18
C ARG A 67 -22.29 -36.07 22.35
N ILE A 68 -23.17 -35.15 22.11
CA ILE A 68 -24.13 -34.67 23.11
C ILE A 68 -25.40 -35.51 22.97
N ASP A 69 -25.68 -36.39 23.95
CA ASP A 69 -26.82 -37.31 23.92
C ASP A 69 -28.06 -36.70 24.54
N GLU A 70 -27.97 -35.81 25.53
CA GLU A 70 -29.09 -35.20 26.22
C GLU A 70 -28.69 -33.79 26.74
N VAL A 71 -29.66 -32.87 26.80
CA VAL A 71 -29.48 -31.55 27.43
C VAL A 71 -30.53 -31.38 28.50
N ARG A 72 -30.11 -31.20 29.77
CA ARG A 72 -30.99 -31.05 30.96
C ARG A 72 -30.95 -29.62 31.47
N ALA A 73 -32.00 -29.23 32.18
CA ALA A 73 -32.04 -27.95 32.89
C ALA A 73 -30.98 -27.90 34.00
N HIS A 74 -30.32 -26.74 34.14
CA HIS A 74 -29.47 -26.51 35.32
C HIS A 74 -30.35 -26.18 36.54
N PRO A 75 -30.21 -26.91 37.69
CA PRO A 75 -31.17 -26.78 38.81
C PRO A 75 -31.19 -25.40 39.47
N ASN A 76 -30.07 -24.63 39.35
CA ASN A 76 -29.88 -23.37 40.07
C ASN A 76 -29.66 -22.17 39.13
N ALA A 77 -29.87 -22.31 37.82
CA ALA A 77 -29.55 -21.22 36.85
C ALA A 77 -30.36 -21.37 35.55
N ASP A 78 -31.21 -20.41 35.22
CA ASP A 78 -32.05 -20.42 34.03
C ASP A 78 -31.26 -20.23 32.72
N ARG A 79 -30.12 -19.58 32.79
CA ARG A 79 -29.20 -19.28 31.65
C ARG A 79 -28.10 -20.32 31.47
N LEU A 80 -28.19 -21.46 32.14
CA LEU A 80 -27.25 -22.57 31.98
C LEU A 80 -28.04 -23.86 31.72
N VAL A 81 -27.41 -24.78 31.02
CA VAL A 81 -27.88 -26.15 30.77
C VAL A 81 -26.77 -27.15 31.08
N LEU A 82 -27.18 -28.40 31.30
CA LEU A 82 -26.26 -29.52 31.51
C LEU A 82 -26.26 -30.37 30.25
N ALA A 83 -25.16 -30.38 29.52
CA ALA A 83 -24.96 -31.29 28.38
C ALA A 83 -24.39 -32.63 28.90
N MET A 84 -25.05 -33.72 28.54
CA MET A 84 -24.57 -35.09 28.82
C MET A 84 -23.77 -35.54 27.61
N VAL A 85 -22.44 -35.65 27.80
CA VAL A 85 -21.46 -35.76 26.71
C VAL A 85 -20.76 -37.10 26.74
N GLU A 86 -20.85 -37.84 25.64
CA GLU A 86 -20.07 -39.04 25.35
C GLU A 86 -18.78 -38.62 24.62
N TYR A 87 -17.64 -38.87 25.21
CA TYR A 87 -16.34 -38.47 24.70
C TYR A 87 -15.31 -39.60 24.64
N GLY A 88 -15.77 -40.86 24.68
CA GLY A 88 -14.94 -42.06 24.71
C GLY A 88 -14.48 -42.48 26.11
N GLY A 89 -15.01 -41.84 27.17
CA GLY A 89 -14.81 -42.24 28.54
C GLY A 89 -15.71 -43.43 28.98
N GLU A 90 -15.49 -43.90 30.22
CA GLU A 90 -16.31 -45.05 30.77
C GLU A 90 -17.74 -44.59 31.09
N GLU A 91 -17.96 -43.30 31.41
CA GLU A 91 -19.25 -42.71 31.74
C GLU A 91 -19.47 -41.40 30.97
N LEU A 92 -20.74 -41.01 30.82
CA LEU A 92 -21.09 -39.71 30.24
C LEU A 92 -20.58 -38.56 31.14
N GLU A 93 -19.88 -37.60 30.58
CA GLU A 93 -19.45 -36.40 31.28
C GLU A 93 -20.59 -35.35 31.30
N GLN A 94 -20.88 -34.82 32.49
CA GLN A 94 -21.85 -33.74 32.64
C GLN A 94 -21.13 -32.39 32.49
N CYS A 95 -21.39 -31.67 31.43
CA CYS A 95 -20.81 -30.37 31.12
C CYS A 95 -21.79 -29.23 31.31
N VAL A 96 -21.46 -28.23 32.15
CA VAL A 96 -22.26 -27.01 32.35
C VAL A 96 -21.93 -25.99 31.29
N THR A 97 -22.93 -25.55 30.52
CA THR A 97 -22.72 -24.57 29.46
C THR A 97 -23.84 -23.52 29.41
N GLY A 98 -23.50 -22.31 28.92
CA GLY A 98 -24.43 -21.25 28.61
C GLY A 98 -24.77 -21.13 27.11
N ALA A 99 -24.34 -22.08 26.29
CA ALA A 99 -24.51 -22.06 24.86
C ALA A 99 -25.99 -21.94 24.44
N THR A 100 -26.37 -20.85 23.80
CA THR A 100 -27.73 -20.48 23.47
C THR A 100 -28.37 -21.47 22.51
N ASN A 101 -27.60 -22.04 21.60
CA ASN A 101 -28.05 -22.99 20.58
C ASN A 101 -28.39 -24.39 21.14
N LEU A 102 -28.01 -24.71 22.39
CA LEU A 102 -28.41 -25.95 23.07
C LEU A 102 -29.74 -25.82 23.84
N PHE A 103 -30.24 -24.63 24.11
CA PHE A 103 -31.47 -24.42 24.87
C PHE A 103 -32.72 -25.03 24.16
N ARG A 104 -32.69 -25.14 22.83
CA ARG A 104 -33.75 -25.78 22.07
C ARG A 104 -33.93 -27.26 22.39
N TYR A 105 -32.93 -27.93 22.97
CA TYR A 105 -32.96 -29.37 23.37
C TYR A 105 -33.22 -29.58 24.86
N LYS A 106 -33.31 -28.52 25.64
CA LYS A 106 -33.43 -28.57 27.11
C LYS A 106 -34.65 -29.38 27.52
N ASP A 107 -34.42 -30.42 28.34
CA ASP A 107 -35.45 -31.32 28.95
C ASP A 107 -36.35 -32.03 27.93
N LYS A 108 -35.85 -32.23 26.69
CA LYS A 108 -36.58 -33.00 25.66
C LYS A 108 -36.21 -34.48 25.60
N GLY A 109 -35.42 -34.95 26.57
CA GLY A 109 -34.86 -36.30 26.62
C GLY A 109 -33.72 -36.54 25.64
N PRO A 110 -33.45 -37.81 25.27
CA PRO A 110 -32.36 -38.13 24.36
C PRO A 110 -32.54 -37.50 22.99
N ILE A 111 -31.44 -36.92 22.48
CA ILE A 111 -31.42 -36.23 21.18
C ILE A 111 -31.18 -37.28 20.08
N ASN A 112 -32.05 -37.31 19.07
CA ASN A 112 -31.94 -38.24 17.96
C ASN A 112 -32.16 -37.52 16.60
N PRO A 113 -31.20 -37.52 15.68
CA PRO A 113 -29.83 -38.01 15.89
C PRO A 113 -29.09 -37.16 16.94
N PRO A 114 -28.09 -37.73 17.66
CA PRO A 114 -27.28 -37.00 18.64
C PRO A 114 -26.42 -35.91 17.97
N ILE A 115 -26.07 -34.89 18.73
CA ILE A 115 -25.27 -33.75 18.27
C ILE A 115 -23.80 -34.09 18.44
N TRP A 116 -23.00 -33.94 17.38
CA TRP A 116 -21.54 -33.95 17.47
C TRP A 116 -21.01 -32.55 17.76
N SER A 117 -20.00 -32.47 18.65
CA SER A 117 -19.46 -31.18 19.09
C SER A 117 -17.98 -31.32 19.46
N ALA A 118 -17.28 -30.18 19.50
CA ALA A 118 -15.93 -30.10 20.04
C ALA A 118 -15.98 -30.06 21.57
N PHE A 119 -15.14 -30.87 22.21
CA PHE A 119 -15.14 -31.05 23.66
C PHE A 119 -13.73 -30.93 24.23
N ALA A 120 -13.57 -30.12 25.26
CA ALA A 120 -12.34 -29.87 25.99
C ALA A 120 -12.38 -30.47 27.37
N LEU A 121 -11.39 -31.29 27.70
CA LEU A 121 -11.14 -31.83 29.03
C LEU A 121 -10.31 -30.87 29.90
N GLU A 122 -10.29 -31.09 31.20
CA GLU A 122 -9.45 -30.32 32.13
C GLU A 122 -7.98 -30.34 31.73
N GLY A 123 -7.34 -29.16 31.75
CA GLY A 123 -5.97 -28.95 31.33
C GLY A 123 -5.79 -28.70 29.82
N SER A 124 -6.87 -28.62 29.05
CA SER A 124 -6.83 -28.13 27.67
C SER A 124 -6.46 -26.64 27.62
N GLU A 125 -5.67 -26.25 26.64
CA GLU A 125 -5.45 -24.85 26.29
C GLU A 125 -6.40 -24.42 25.18
N VAL A 126 -7.15 -23.34 25.40
CA VAL A 126 -8.11 -22.77 24.44
C VAL A 126 -8.03 -21.25 24.47
N TRP A 127 -8.64 -20.57 23.49
CA TRP A 127 -8.81 -19.11 23.57
C TRP A 127 -9.91 -18.72 24.54
N ASP A 128 -9.74 -17.58 25.23
CA ASP A 128 -10.80 -17.01 26.08
C ASP A 128 -11.89 -16.41 25.20
N GLY A 129 -13.00 -17.14 25.03
CA GLY A 129 -14.12 -16.75 24.18
C GLY A 129 -14.79 -15.42 24.56
N GLN A 130 -14.62 -14.95 25.80
CA GLN A 130 -15.19 -13.69 26.29
C GLN A 130 -14.23 -12.48 26.18
N SER A 131 -12.98 -12.70 25.78
CA SER A 131 -12.00 -11.64 25.64
C SER A 131 -12.08 -10.99 24.26
N ASP A 132 -12.02 -9.64 24.20
CA ASP A 132 -11.92 -8.88 22.95
C ASP A 132 -10.53 -8.98 22.30
N LYS A 133 -9.54 -9.46 23.05
CA LYS A 133 -8.17 -9.66 22.54
C LYS A 133 -7.81 -11.13 22.62
N PRO A 134 -7.01 -11.65 21.67
CA PRO A 134 -6.52 -13.01 21.76
C PRO A 134 -5.82 -13.28 23.09
N LYS A 135 -6.39 -14.17 23.91
CA LYS A 135 -5.86 -14.55 25.19
C LYS A 135 -6.06 -16.05 25.40
N ARG A 136 -4.98 -16.76 25.66
CA ARG A 136 -5.02 -18.18 25.96
C ARG A 136 -5.46 -18.41 27.40
N MET A 137 -6.25 -19.47 27.61
CA MET A 137 -6.62 -19.95 28.92
C MET A 137 -6.48 -21.48 28.99
N THR A 138 -6.06 -21.96 30.16
CA THR A 138 -6.08 -23.40 30.48
C THR A 138 -7.34 -23.73 31.24
N LEU A 139 -8.10 -24.70 30.73
CA LEU A 139 -9.35 -25.16 31.37
C LEU A 139 -9.05 -25.80 32.73
N LYS A 140 -9.72 -25.31 33.76
CA LYS A 140 -9.61 -25.83 35.15
C LYS A 140 -11.00 -26.12 35.69
N GLY A 141 -11.10 -27.22 36.41
CA GLY A 141 -12.30 -27.55 37.12
C GLY A 141 -12.75 -26.43 38.07
N LYS A 142 -14.00 -26.04 38.00
CA LYS A 142 -14.62 -25.02 38.87
C LYS A 142 -16.05 -25.35 39.19
N GLU A 143 -16.55 -24.82 40.29
CA GLU A 143 -17.95 -24.92 40.64
C GLU A 143 -18.77 -23.82 39.92
N LEU A 144 -19.80 -24.21 39.18
CA LEU A 144 -20.69 -23.29 38.47
C LEU A 144 -22.10 -23.45 39.06
N ARG A 145 -22.54 -22.46 39.86
CA ARG A 145 -23.85 -22.44 40.49
C ARG A 145 -24.21 -23.73 41.27
N GLY A 146 -23.23 -24.31 41.99
CA GLY A 146 -23.40 -25.52 42.79
C GLY A 146 -23.17 -26.84 42.08
N ILE A 147 -22.70 -26.81 40.82
CA ILE A 147 -22.29 -28.00 40.07
C ILE A 147 -20.84 -27.89 39.69
N PHE A 148 -20.06 -28.91 40.03
CA PHE A 148 -18.65 -28.98 39.63
C PHE A 148 -18.54 -29.28 38.13
N ASN A 149 -17.76 -28.45 37.41
CA ASN A 149 -17.56 -28.56 35.96
C ASN A 149 -16.07 -28.54 35.66
N ARG A 150 -15.59 -29.57 35.00
CA ARG A 150 -14.17 -29.77 34.64
C ARG A 150 -13.94 -29.87 33.13
N SER A 151 -14.98 -29.75 32.36
CA SER A 151 -14.98 -29.92 30.93
C SER A 151 -15.72 -28.78 30.24
N MET A 152 -15.61 -28.65 28.94
CA MET A 152 -16.26 -27.60 28.17
C MET A 152 -16.64 -28.10 26.76
N VAL A 153 -17.87 -27.87 26.34
CA VAL A 153 -18.24 -27.88 24.92
C VAL A 153 -17.84 -26.55 24.31
N CYS A 154 -17.09 -26.59 23.22
CA CYS A 154 -16.37 -25.43 22.70
C CYS A 154 -17.15 -24.69 21.60
N SER A 155 -17.01 -23.38 21.59
CA SER A 155 -17.36 -22.52 20.46
C SER A 155 -16.20 -22.46 19.44
N GLU A 156 -16.48 -21.89 18.26
CA GLU A 156 -15.46 -21.72 17.23
C GLU A 156 -14.36 -20.74 17.65
N LYS A 157 -14.71 -19.69 18.40
CA LYS A 157 -13.75 -18.71 18.91
C LYS A 157 -12.77 -19.31 19.90
N GLU A 158 -13.24 -20.17 20.79
CA GLU A 158 -12.36 -20.85 21.76
C GLU A 158 -11.35 -21.77 21.09
N LEU A 159 -11.67 -22.26 19.90
CA LEU A 159 -10.77 -23.10 19.09
C LEU A 159 -9.94 -22.31 18.06
N GLY A 160 -10.21 -21.01 17.87
CA GLY A 160 -9.51 -20.16 16.89
C GLY A 160 -9.95 -20.39 15.45
N ILE A 161 -11.12 -20.98 15.23
CA ILE A 161 -11.71 -21.19 13.90
C ILE A 161 -12.31 -19.90 13.35
N SER A 162 -13.22 -19.27 14.13
CA SER A 162 -13.89 -18.01 13.79
C SER A 162 -14.12 -17.15 15.03
N GLU A 163 -14.76 -15.98 14.90
CA GLU A 163 -15.14 -15.10 16.04
C GLU A 163 -16.47 -15.49 16.72
N GLU A 164 -17.14 -16.56 16.25
CA GLU A 164 -18.41 -17.00 16.81
C GLU A 164 -18.23 -17.62 18.19
N HIS A 165 -18.91 -17.07 19.22
CA HIS A 165 -18.77 -17.48 20.61
C HIS A 165 -20.10 -17.65 21.40
N GLU A 166 -21.26 -17.30 20.79
CA GLU A 166 -22.54 -17.38 21.47
C GLU A 166 -23.11 -18.82 21.58
N GLY A 167 -22.66 -19.68 20.67
CA GLY A 167 -23.06 -21.08 20.63
C GLY A 167 -21.86 -22.02 20.64
N VAL A 168 -22.11 -23.28 20.89
CA VAL A 168 -21.13 -24.35 20.69
C VAL A 168 -21.18 -24.86 19.26
N ILE A 169 -20.12 -25.50 18.81
CA ILE A 169 -20.09 -26.18 17.52
C ILE A 169 -21.11 -27.31 17.51
N VAL A 170 -21.98 -27.29 16.52
CA VAL A 170 -22.99 -28.34 16.27
C VAL A 170 -22.69 -28.91 14.88
N MET A 171 -22.20 -30.14 14.85
CA MET A 171 -21.84 -30.83 13.62
C MET A 171 -22.95 -31.81 13.23
N ASP A 172 -23.13 -32.00 11.93
CA ASP A 172 -24.03 -33.05 11.39
C ASP A 172 -23.46 -34.44 11.71
N HIS A 173 -24.32 -35.44 11.66
CA HIS A 173 -23.89 -36.83 11.81
C HIS A 173 -23.05 -37.28 10.62
N ASP A 174 -21.90 -37.92 10.90
CA ASP A 174 -21.06 -38.60 9.91
C ASP A 174 -20.73 -39.98 10.46
N GLU A 175 -20.85 -41.00 9.62
CA GLU A 175 -20.54 -42.40 10.00
C GLU A 175 -19.09 -42.64 10.41
N ARG A 176 -18.20 -41.73 10.00
CA ARG A 176 -16.78 -41.76 10.34
C ARG A 176 -16.49 -41.24 11.76
N TYR A 177 -17.45 -40.57 12.39
CA TYR A 177 -17.25 -39.98 13.69
C TYR A 177 -17.32 -40.99 14.80
N VAL A 178 -16.32 -40.99 15.66
CA VAL A 178 -16.23 -41.80 16.87
C VAL A 178 -15.96 -40.89 18.06
N ALA A 179 -16.75 -41.03 19.13
CA ALA A 179 -16.53 -40.24 20.34
C ALA A 179 -15.13 -40.50 20.91
N GLY A 180 -14.41 -39.46 21.28
CA GLY A 180 -13.01 -39.53 21.75
C GLY A 180 -11.95 -39.45 20.67
N MET A 181 -12.33 -39.31 19.38
CA MET A 181 -11.36 -38.97 18.35
C MET A 181 -10.71 -37.59 18.64
N PRO A 182 -9.39 -37.42 18.38
CA PRO A 182 -8.76 -36.12 18.47
C PRO A 182 -9.44 -35.13 17.56
N LEU A 183 -9.85 -33.98 18.09
CA LEU A 183 -10.50 -32.93 17.30
C LEU A 183 -9.64 -32.43 16.13
N ALA A 184 -8.33 -32.47 16.29
CA ALA A 184 -7.36 -32.10 15.26
C ALA A 184 -7.46 -32.95 13.97
N ASP A 185 -7.93 -34.21 14.08
CA ASP A 185 -8.12 -35.10 12.92
C ASP A 185 -9.43 -34.81 12.16
N VAL A 186 -10.35 -34.05 12.77
CA VAL A 186 -11.69 -33.77 12.22
C VAL A 186 -11.79 -32.33 11.71
N LEU A 187 -11.32 -31.35 12.48
CA LEU A 187 -11.43 -29.93 12.22
C LEU A 187 -10.08 -29.22 12.07
N GLY A 188 -8.98 -29.91 12.29
CA GLY A 188 -7.65 -29.34 12.14
C GLY A 188 -7.32 -29.04 10.67
N ASP A 189 -6.81 -27.82 10.39
CA ASP A 189 -6.48 -27.42 9.03
C ASP A 189 -5.31 -26.43 8.99
N VAL A 190 -4.79 -26.19 7.79
CA VAL A 190 -3.89 -25.08 7.48
C VAL A 190 -4.48 -24.29 6.33
N VAL A 191 -4.63 -22.98 6.52
CA VAL A 191 -5.19 -22.09 5.51
C VAL A 191 -4.07 -21.23 4.94
N LEU A 192 -3.86 -21.31 3.62
CA LEU A 192 -2.96 -20.44 2.88
C LEU A 192 -3.68 -19.12 2.59
N ASP A 193 -3.04 -17.99 2.88
CA ASP A 193 -3.50 -16.69 2.37
C ASP A 193 -2.68 -16.33 1.12
N ILE A 194 -3.33 -16.45 -0.05
CA ILE A 194 -2.67 -16.28 -1.35
C ILE A 194 -3.08 -14.95 -1.97
N GLU A 195 -2.09 -14.15 -2.36
CA GLU A 195 -2.26 -12.94 -3.14
C GLU A 195 -2.12 -13.23 -4.64
N PHE A 196 -3.07 -12.72 -5.44
CA PHE A 196 -3.11 -12.97 -6.88
C PHE A 196 -2.87 -11.71 -7.68
N THR A 197 -1.88 -11.75 -8.56
CA THR A 197 -1.67 -10.75 -9.60
C THR A 197 -2.73 -10.87 -10.71
N PRO A 198 -2.98 -9.82 -11.51
CA PRO A 198 -4.02 -9.87 -12.55
C PRO A 198 -3.83 -10.96 -13.61
N ASN A 199 -2.60 -11.32 -13.96
CA ASN A 199 -2.28 -12.41 -14.90
C ASN A 199 -2.60 -13.81 -14.37
N LEU A 200 -2.74 -13.97 -13.04
CA LEU A 200 -3.11 -15.22 -12.38
C LEU A 200 -4.61 -15.27 -11.99
N ALA A 201 -5.46 -14.50 -12.67
CA ALA A 201 -6.91 -14.48 -12.43
C ALA A 201 -7.55 -15.88 -12.41
N ARG A 202 -7.07 -16.80 -13.27
CA ARG A 202 -7.49 -18.21 -13.33
C ARG A 202 -7.28 -18.99 -12.03
N CYS A 203 -6.36 -18.53 -11.19
CA CYS A 203 -6.05 -19.14 -9.91
C CYS A 203 -6.95 -18.66 -8.76
N PHE A 204 -7.88 -17.71 -9.02
CA PHE A 204 -8.71 -17.11 -7.98
C PHE A 204 -9.88 -18.01 -7.57
N SER A 205 -9.58 -19.33 -7.40
CA SER A 205 -10.51 -20.39 -6.98
C SER A 205 -9.74 -21.59 -6.43
N MET A 206 -10.43 -22.52 -5.73
CA MET A 206 -9.81 -23.78 -5.23
C MET A 206 -9.30 -24.64 -6.39
N ILE A 207 -10.11 -24.80 -7.43
CA ILE A 207 -9.72 -25.53 -8.65
C ILE A 207 -8.54 -24.87 -9.34
N GLY A 208 -8.50 -23.53 -9.43
CA GLY A 208 -7.38 -22.81 -10.01
C GLY A 208 -6.07 -23.02 -9.25
N VAL A 209 -6.11 -22.93 -7.91
CA VAL A 209 -4.93 -23.24 -7.07
C VAL A 209 -4.56 -24.72 -7.17
N ALA A 210 -5.53 -25.63 -7.23
CA ALA A 210 -5.26 -27.07 -7.36
C ALA A 210 -4.53 -27.41 -8.65
N ARG A 211 -4.87 -26.76 -9.79
CA ARG A 211 -4.15 -26.89 -11.07
C ARG A 211 -2.67 -26.51 -10.93
N GLU A 212 -2.42 -25.37 -10.28
CA GLU A 212 -1.04 -24.91 -10.05
C GLU A 212 -0.26 -25.87 -9.13
N VAL A 213 -0.89 -26.32 -8.05
CA VAL A 213 -0.29 -27.33 -7.15
C VAL A 213 0.00 -28.61 -7.90
N ALA A 214 -0.93 -29.10 -8.72
CA ALA A 214 -0.74 -30.31 -9.52
C ALA A 214 0.42 -30.14 -10.51
N ALA A 215 0.49 -29.00 -11.21
CA ALA A 215 1.59 -28.70 -12.12
C ALA A 215 2.95 -28.62 -11.43
N ILE A 216 3.02 -27.97 -10.26
CA ILE A 216 4.25 -27.78 -9.47
C ILE A 216 4.73 -29.13 -8.87
N LEU A 217 3.80 -29.94 -8.36
CA LEU A 217 4.16 -31.23 -7.74
C LEU A 217 4.28 -32.38 -8.76
N GLY A 218 3.80 -32.17 -10.00
CA GLY A 218 3.81 -33.20 -11.03
C GLY A 218 2.84 -34.36 -10.75
N VAL A 219 1.69 -34.05 -10.15
CA VAL A 219 0.64 -35.01 -9.80
C VAL A 219 -0.64 -34.76 -10.59
N GLU A 220 -1.49 -35.78 -10.69
CA GLU A 220 -2.77 -35.65 -11.38
C GLU A 220 -3.79 -34.86 -10.55
N MET A 221 -4.65 -34.11 -11.24
CA MET A 221 -5.74 -33.35 -10.66
C MET A 221 -7.07 -34.11 -10.77
N ARG A 222 -7.91 -33.99 -9.77
CA ARG A 222 -9.29 -34.51 -9.75
C ARG A 222 -10.27 -33.35 -9.90
N TYR A 223 -11.21 -33.48 -10.81
CA TYR A 223 -12.29 -32.53 -11.00
C TYR A 223 -13.56 -32.94 -10.25
N PRO A 224 -14.35 -31.99 -9.74
CA PRO A 224 -15.67 -32.30 -9.21
C PRO A 224 -16.61 -32.78 -10.32
N ALA A 225 -17.64 -33.53 -9.96
CA ALA A 225 -18.70 -33.91 -10.91
C ALA A 225 -19.55 -32.69 -11.31
N PHE A 226 -19.87 -32.61 -12.58
CA PHE A 226 -20.76 -31.58 -13.14
C PHE A 226 -22.11 -32.13 -13.59
N ASP A 227 -22.33 -33.45 -13.49
CA ASP A 227 -23.60 -34.10 -13.79
C ASP A 227 -24.70 -33.65 -12.80
N TYR A 228 -25.89 -33.49 -13.29
CA TYR A 228 -27.07 -33.16 -12.49
C TYR A 228 -28.28 -34.04 -12.84
N ALA A 229 -29.14 -34.31 -11.86
CA ALA A 229 -30.27 -35.15 -12.01
C ALA A 229 -31.53 -34.36 -12.35
N ALA A 230 -31.83 -34.17 -13.61
CA ALA A 230 -33.06 -33.54 -14.08
C ALA A 230 -34.25 -34.50 -13.87
N THR A 231 -35.21 -34.09 -13.04
CA THR A 231 -36.44 -34.86 -12.73
C THR A 231 -37.71 -34.06 -12.94
N GLY A 232 -37.62 -32.77 -13.23
CA GLY A 232 -38.71 -31.84 -13.44
C GLY A 232 -39.16 -31.77 -14.90
N ALA A 233 -40.16 -30.91 -15.14
CA ALA A 233 -40.55 -30.55 -16.52
C ALA A 233 -39.48 -29.77 -17.26
N PRO A 234 -39.45 -29.77 -18.62
CA PRO A 234 -38.49 -28.99 -19.40
C PRO A 234 -38.49 -27.53 -18.99
N ILE A 235 -37.28 -26.90 -18.97
CA ILE A 235 -37.13 -25.47 -18.61
C ILE A 235 -37.68 -24.57 -19.71
N GLU A 236 -37.70 -25.06 -20.94
CA GLU A 236 -38.21 -24.31 -22.11
C GLU A 236 -39.65 -23.88 -21.90
N GLY A 237 -39.93 -22.60 -22.14
CA GLY A 237 -41.27 -22.01 -21.89
C GLY A 237 -41.54 -21.62 -20.44
N GLN A 238 -40.65 -21.93 -19.47
CA GLN A 238 -40.76 -21.48 -18.09
C GLN A 238 -40.01 -20.17 -17.85
N VAL A 239 -38.99 -19.87 -18.61
CA VAL A 239 -38.22 -18.62 -18.58
C VAL A 239 -37.57 -18.39 -19.94
N TYR A 240 -37.25 -17.14 -20.27
CA TYR A 240 -36.53 -16.77 -21.49
C TYR A 240 -35.34 -15.93 -21.18
N ILE A 241 -34.31 -15.90 -22.10
CA ILE A 241 -33.12 -15.08 -22.03
C ILE A 241 -33.10 -14.12 -23.24
N ASP A 242 -32.84 -12.83 -23.00
CA ASP A 242 -32.66 -11.79 -24.03
C ASP A 242 -31.37 -11.01 -23.74
N ILE A 243 -30.27 -11.38 -24.43
CA ILE A 243 -29.00 -10.68 -24.34
C ILE A 243 -29.00 -9.53 -25.36
N ARG A 244 -29.12 -8.28 -24.89
CA ARG A 244 -29.11 -7.10 -25.76
C ARG A 244 -27.72 -6.54 -26.00
N GLU A 245 -26.79 -6.82 -25.09
CA GLU A 245 -25.41 -6.35 -25.15
C GLU A 245 -24.43 -7.56 -25.14
N PRO A 246 -24.28 -8.29 -26.26
CA PRO A 246 -23.47 -9.51 -26.31
C PRO A 246 -21.97 -9.26 -25.99
N GLU A 247 -21.43 -8.08 -26.33
CA GLU A 247 -20.04 -7.71 -26.01
C GLU A 247 -19.80 -7.49 -24.52
N LEU A 248 -20.85 -7.13 -23.78
CA LEU A 248 -20.78 -6.93 -22.33
C LEU A 248 -21.15 -8.19 -21.57
N ASN A 249 -22.03 -9.03 -22.15
CA ASN A 249 -22.44 -10.31 -21.61
C ASN A 249 -22.35 -11.41 -22.68
N PRO A 250 -21.18 -12.02 -22.89
CA PRO A 250 -20.96 -12.99 -23.97
C PRO A 250 -21.67 -14.34 -23.76
N ARG A 251 -22.06 -14.69 -22.54
CA ARG A 251 -22.84 -15.91 -22.21
C ARG A 251 -23.69 -15.72 -20.98
N PHE A 252 -24.89 -16.23 -21.04
CA PHE A 252 -25.83 -16.24 -19.91
C PHE A 252 -26.56 -17.57 -19.84
N THR A 253 -26.51 -18.25 -18.69
CA THR A 253 -27.14 -19.56 -18.50
C THR A 253 -28.13 -19.51 -17.35
N LEU A 254 -29.24 -20.23 -17.48
CA LEU A 254 -30.28 -20.38 -16.47
C LEU A 254 -30.66 -21.84 -16.29
N THR A 255 -30.91 -22.22 -15.02
CA THR A 255 -31.57 -23.49 -14.67
C THR A 255 -32.55 -23.26 -13.51
N LEU A 256 -33.54 -24.16 -13.38
CA LEU A 256 -34.63 -23.95 -12.45
C LEU A 256 -34.78 -25.16 -11.51
N LEU A 257 -34.81 -24.90 -10.20
CA LEU A 257 -35.10 -25.86 -9.16
C LEU A 257 -36.48 -25.56 -8.57
N ARG A 258 -37.35 -26.57 -8.57
CA ARG A 258 -38.75 -26.50 -8.07
C ARG A 258 -38.85 -27.23 -6.75
N ASP A 259 -39.77 -26.76 -5.91
CA ASP A 259 -40.18 -27.39 -4.65
C ASP A 259 -38.99 -27.67 -3.69
N THR A 260 -38.02 -26.73 -3.64
CA THR A 260 -36.90 -26.81 -2.70
C THR A 260 -37.26 -26.21 -1.35
N GLU A 261 -36.52 -26.61 -0.32
CA GLU A 261 -36.61 -26.06 1.02
C GLU A 261 -35.40 -25.25 1.38
N VAL A 262 -35.60 -23.96 1.73
CA VAL A 262 -34.53 -23.10 2.22
C VAL A 262 -34.34 -23.36 3.71
N THR A 263 -33.15 -23.85 4.06
CA THR A 263 -32.76 -24.21 5.43
C THR A 263 -31.31 -23.74 5.74
N ALA A 264 -30.89 -23.90 6.99
CA ALA A 264 -29.50 -23.74 7.32
C ALA A 264 -28.63 -24.74 6.54
N SER A 265 -27.49 -24.30 6.04
CA SER A 265 -26.51 -25.19 5.39
C SER A 265 -25.98 -26.25 6.33
N PRO A 266 -25.60 -27.45 5.84
CA PRO A 266 -24.95 -28.46 6.68
C PRO A 266 -23.60 -27.92 7.20
N PHE A 267 -23.15 -28.47 8.33
CA PHE A 267 -21.96 -28.00 9.03
C PHE A 267 -20.73 -27.96 8.14
N TRP A 268 -20.51 -28.97 7.31
CA TRP A 268 -19.32 -29.03 6.44
C TRP A 268 -19.24 -27.83 5.48
N LEU A 269 -20.38 -27.38 4.93
CA LEU A 269 -20.46 -26.24 4.03
C LEU A 269 -20.24 -24.92 4.80
N GLN A 270 -20.90 -24.78 5.97
CA GLN A 270 -20.70 -23.63 6.84
C GLN A 270 -19.22 -23.50 7.27
N HIS A 271 -18.61 -24.61 7.67
CA HIS A 271 -17.22 -24.64 8.12
C HIS A 271 -16.26 -24.21 7.02
N ARG A 272 -16.40 -24.75 5.80
CA ARG A 272 -15.58 -24.35 4.65
C ARG A 272 -15.71 -22.87 4.32
N LEU A 273 -16.93 -22.36 4.31
CA LEU A 273 -17.16 -20.92 4.07
C LEU A 273 -16.50 -20.05 5.16
N LYS A 274 -16.58 -20.45 6.41
CA LYS A 274 -15.91 -19.73 7.51
C LYS A 274 -14.38 -19.76 7.39
N LEU A 275 -13.80 -20.89 7.00
CA LEU A 275 -12.35 -21.00 6.78
C LEU A 275 -11.83 -20.03 5.71
N ILE A 276 -12.67 -19.71 4.72
CA ILE A 276 -12.35 -18.73 3.66
C ILE A 276 -12.88 -17.32 3.95
N GLY A 277 -13.32 -17.06 5.18
CA GLY A 277 -13.77 -15.74 5.62
C GLY A 277 -15.20 -15.36 5.19
N GLN A 278 -16.00 -16.31 4.68
CA GLN A 278 -17.38 -16.07 4.29
C GLN A 278 -18.34 -16.38 5.45
N ARG A 279 -19.42 -15.60 5.53
CA ARG A 279 -20.48 -15.82 6.53
C ARG A 279 -21.61 -16.68 5.95
N PRO A 280 -21.83 -17.89 6.47
CA PRO A 280 -22.96 -18.74 6.05
C PRO A 280 -24.32 -18.07 6.28
N ARG A 281 -25.26 -18.30 5.36
CA ARG A 281 -26.63 -17.78 5.41
C ARG A 281 -27.68 -18.91 5.36
N ASN A 282 -27.78 -19.57 4.21
CA ASN A 282 -28.69 -20.69 3.98
C ASN A 282 -28.18 -21.58 2.84
N ASN A 283 -28.74 -22.78 2.72
CA ASN A 283 -28.30 -23.81 1.77
C ASN A 283 -28.32 -23.39 0.29
N ILE A 284 -29.07 -22.36 -0.10
CA ILE A 284 -29.11 -21.87 -1.47
C ILE A 284 -27.98 -20.80 -1.70
N VAL A 285 -27.94 -19.77 -0.86
CA VAL A 285 -26.95 -18.69 -0.97
C VAL A 285 -25.54 -19.22 -0.71
N ASP A 286 -25.39 -20.13 0.24
CA ASP A 286 -24.08 -20.71 0.58
C ASP A 286 -23.53 -21.58 -0.55
N VAL A 287 -24.38 -22.26 -1.32
CA VAL A 287 -23.96 -22.96 -2.55
C VAL A 287 -23.44 -21.98 -3.60
N THR A 288 -24.09 -20.85 -3.82
CA THR A 288 -23.57 -19.85 -4.78
C THR A 288 -22.20 -19.29 -4.33
N ASN A 289 -22.06 -19.00 -3.03
CA ASN A 289 -20.79 -18.58 -2.47
C ASN A 289 -19.72 -19.68 -2.58
N TYR A 290 -20.05 -20.92 -2.18
CA TYR A 290 -19.12 -22.03 -2.24
C TYR A 290 -18.56 -22.23 -3.66
N LEU A 291 -19.41 -22.23 -4.68
CA LEU A 291 -18.98 -22.42 -6.08
C LEU A 291 -18.21 -21.24 -6.63
N THR A 292 -18.51 -20.04 -6.17
CA THR A 292 -17.68 -18.87 -6.47
C THR A 292 -16.22 -19.08 -6.05
N PHE A 293 -15.98 -19.72 -4.90
CA PHE A 293 -14.63 -20.05 -4.45
C PHE A 293 -14.13 -21.40 -4.98
N GLU A 294 -14.97 -22.37 -5.19
CA GLU A 294 -14.57 -23.68 -5.74
C GLU A 294 -14.11 -23.56 -7.18
N LEU A 295 -14.95 -23.00 -8.06
CA LEU A 295 -14.74 -22.96 -9.51
C LEU A 295 -14.18 -21.62 -10.01
N GLY A 296 -14.32 -20.52 -9.23
CA GLY A 296 -14.07 -19.17 -9.72
C GLY A 296 -15.19 -18.60 -10.59
N GLN A 297 -16.35 -19.26 -10.63
CA GLN A 297 -17.55 -18.85 -11.35
C GLN A 297 -18.58 -18.32 -10.36
N PRO A 298 -18.76 -17.00 -10.23
CA PRO A 298 -19.84 -16.46 -9.42
C PRO A 298 -21.22 -16.82 -9.98
N LEU A 299 -22.12 -17.15 -9.09
CA LEU A 299 -23.52 -17.51 -9.37
C LEU A 299 -24.47 -16.54 -8.68
N HIS A 300 -25.67 -16.41 -9.22
CA HIS A 300 -26.76 -15.69 -8.57
C HIS A 300 -28.05 -16.53 -8.57
N ALA A 301 -28.77 -16.49 -7.46
CA ALA A 301 -30.02 -17.22 -7.29
C ALA A 301 -31.18 -16.24 -7.09
N PHE A 302 -32.19 -16.34 -7.93
CA PHE A 302 -33.44 -15.57 -7.83
C PHE A 302 -34.54 -16.41 -7.25
N ASP A 303 -35.43 -15.80 -6.47
CA ASP A 303 -36.76 -16.35 -6.15
C ASP A 303 -37.59 -16.29 -7.43
N TYR A 304 -37.83 -17.48 -8.03
CA TYR A 304 -38.54 -17.58 -9.29
C TYR A 304 -39.98 -17.11 -9.20
N ASP A 305 -40.68 -17.36 -8.07
CA ASP A 305 -42.08 -16.95 -7.90
C ASP A 305 -42.22 -15.42 -7.82
N LYS A 306 -41.24 -14.76 -7.24
CA LYS A 306 -41.15 -13.29 -7.26
C LYS A 306 -40.96 -12.77 -8.69
N LEU A 307 -40.09 -13.41 -9.50
CA LEU A 307 -39.93 -13.06 -10.92
C LEU A 307 -41.19 -13.23 -11.73
N VAL A 308 -41.91 -14.37 -11.56
CA VAL A 308 -43.20 -14.63 -12.23
C VAL A 308 -44.25 -13.57 -11.86
N LYS A 309 -44.33 -13.22 -10.57
CA LYS A 309 -45.24 -12.18 -10.09
C LYS A 309 -44.89 -10.81 -10.68
N ARG A 310 -43.62 -10.48 -10.75
CA ARG A 310 -43.09 -9.23 -11.28
C ARG A 310 -43.34 -9.08 -12.79
N ALA A 311 -43.13 -10.16 -13.53
CA ALA A 311 -43.37 -10.20 -14.99
C ALA A 311 -44.87 -10.30 -15.34
N GLY A 312 -45.75 -10.66 -14.37
CA GLY A 312 -47.17 -10.95 -14.64
C GLY A 312 -47.40 -12.20 -15.49
N GLY A 313 -46.40 -13.11 -15.58
CA GLY A 313 -46.40 -14.33 -16.38
C GLY A 313 -45.02 -14.96 -16.47
N VAL A 314 -44.71 -15.65 -17.56
CA VAL A 314 -43.38 -16.23 -17.77
C VAL A 314 -42.33 -15.15 -17.86
N PRO A 315 -41.32 -15.15 -16.96
CA PRO A 315 -40.30 -14.11 -16.92
C PRO A 315 -39.32 -14.20 -18.12
N THR A 316 -38.86 -13.06 -18.57
CA THR A 316 -37.72 -12.94 -19.49
C THR A 316 -36.60 -12.22 -18.79
N ILE A 317 -35.44 -12.87 -18.65
CA ILE A 317 -34.26 -12.26 -18.11
C ILE A 317 -33.53 -11.53 -19.25
N ILE A 318 -33.32 -10.23 -19.07
CA ILE A 318 -32.80 -9.32 -20.09
C ILE A 318 -31.47 -8.78 -19.61
N THR A 319 -30.41 -8.88 -20.40
CA THR A 319 -29.17 -8.16 -20.10
C THR A 319 -29.07 -6.91 -20.98
N ARG A 320 -28.94 -5.73 -20.37
CA ARG A 320 -28.99 -4.44 -21.04
C ARG A 320 -28.27 -3.34 -20.28
N LEU A 321 -28.06 -2.21 -20.92
CA LEU A 321 -27.68 -0.95 -20.26
C LEU A 321 -28.89 -0.30 -19.56
N PRO A 322 -28.68 0.58 -18.56
CA PRO A 322 -29.76 1.25 -17.85
C PRO A 322 -30.54 2.23 -18.72
N HIS A 323 -31.79 2.48 -18.33
CA HIS A 323 -32.54 3.62 -18.84
C HIS A 323 -32.16 4.90 -18.06
N PRO A 324 -32.29 6.09 -18.67
CA PRO A 324 -31.99 7.33 -17.97
C PRO A 324 -32.81 7.49 -16.68
N GLY A 325 -32.10 7.69 -15.55
CA GLY A 325 -32.71 7.85 -14.23
C GLY A 325 -33.17 6.56 -13.58
N GLU A 326 -32.80 5.39 -14.10
CA GLU A 326 -33.11 4.09 -13.50
C GLU A 326 -32.33 3.91 -12.21
N GLN A 327 -32.97 3.35 -11.18
CA GLN A 327 -32.40 3.07 -9.86
C GLN A 327 -32.58 1.60 -9.49
N LEU A 328 -31.73 1.09 -8.61
CA LEU A 328 -31.81 -0.25 -8.05
C LEU A 328 -31.43 -0.23 -6.57
N GLU A 329 -32.26 -0.82 -5.73
CA GLU A 329 -31.91 -1.18 -4.36
C GLU A 329 -31.20 -2.54 -4.36
N THR A 330 -29.95 -2.56 -3.90
CA THR A 330 -29.09 -3.74 -3.93
C THR A 330 -29.11 -4.49 -2.59
N LEU A 331 -28.58 -5.75 -2.56
CA LEU A 331 -28.56 -6.64 -1.39
C LEU A 331 -27.80 -6.10 -0.16
N ASP A 332 -27.10 -4.99 -0.29
CA ASP A 332 -26.45 -4.25 0.79
C ASP A 332 -27.29 -3.06 1.30
N ASP A 333 -28.59 -3.04 0.99
CA ASP A 333 -29.57 -2.01 1.37
C ASP A 333 -29.23 -0.60 0.85
N VAL A 334 -28.47 -0.51 -0.26
CA VAL A 334 -28.09 0.74 -0.89
C VAL A 334 -28.91 0.96 -2.16
N THR A 335 -29.64 2.09 -2.24
CA THR A 335 -30.25 2.54 -3.50
C THR A 335 -29.21 3.23 -4.36
N ARG A 336 -28.99 2.72 -5.57
CA ARG A 336 -27.97 3.16 -6.51
C ARG A 336 -28.60 3.81 -7.73
N ASP A 337 -28.07 4.97 -8.11
CA ASP A 337 -28.33 5.58 -9.40
C ASP A 337 -27.49 4.85 -10.46
N LEU A 338 -28.13 4.35 -11.50
CA LEU A 338 -27.48 3.49 -12.49
C LEU A 338 -26.91 4.33 -13.63
N GLY A 339 -25.58 4.31 -13.77
CA GLY A 339 -24.86 5.04 -14.81
C GLY A 339 -24.87 4.33 -16.18
N GLU A 340 -24.58 5.06 -17.22
CA GLU A 340 -24.68 4.62 -18.62
C GLU A 340 -23.78 3.41 -18.99
N GLU A 341 -22.71 3.17 -18.24
CA GLU A 341 -21.75 2.10 -18.52
C GLU A 341 -22.01 0.83 -17.68
N THR A 342 -22.99 0.83 -16.78
CA THR A 342 -23.32 -0.27 -15.89
C THR A 342 -24.18 -1.32 -16.60
N ILE A 343 -23.66 -2.54 -16.82
CA ILE A 343 -24.47 -3.65 -17.37
C ILE A 343 -25.43 -4.17 -16.31
N LEU A 344 -26.69 -4.38 -16.70
CA LEU A 344 -27.75 -4.87 -15.82
C LEU A 344 -28.24 -6.25 -16.24
N VAL A 345 -28.64 -7.03 -15.23
CA VAL A 345 -29.66 -8.05 -15.38
C VAL A 345 -30.99 -7.41 -15.04
N ALA A 346 -32.00 -7.56 -15.88
CA ALA A 346 -33.29 -6.90 -15.79
C ALA A 346 -34.42 -7.86 -16.23
N ASP A 347 -35.66 -7.45 -15.99
CA ASP A 347 -36.83 -8.03 -16.58
C ASP A 347 -37.70 -6.94 -17.27
N SER A 348 -38.92 -7.26 -17.63
CA SER A 348 -39.84 -6.31 -18.22
C SER A 348 -40.29 -5.19 -17.26
N ALA A 349 -40.13 -5.37 -15.94
CA ALA A 349 -40.49 -4.39 -14.93
C ALA A 349 -39.32 -3.47 -14.52
N GLY A 350 -38.07 -3.83 -14.82
CA GLY A 350 -36.89 -3.01 -14.50
C GLY A 350 -35.66 -3.83 -14.11
N ALA A 351 -34.65 -3.15 -13.50
CA ALA A 351 -33.42 -3.77 -13.05
C ALA A 351 -33.65 -4.83 -11.96
N LEU A 352 -32.90 -5.93 -12.02
CA LEU A 352 -32.87 -7.02 -11.05
C LEU A 352 -31.51 -7.10 -10.32
N SER A 353 -30.41 -6.82 -11.02
CA SER A 353 -29.07 -6.82 -10.45
C SER A 353 -28.10 -5.98 -11.30
N LEU A 354 -27.00 -5.54 -10.69
CA LEU A 354 -25.82 -5.09 -11.41
C LEU A 354 -25.09 -6.34 -11.90
N GLY A 355 -25.09 -6.55 -13.22
CA GLY A 355 -24.54 -7.77 -13.85
C GLY A 355 -23.10 -8.04 -13.38
N GLY A 356 -22.86 -9.21 -12.80
CA GLY A 356 -21.55 -9.64 -12.29
C GLY A 356 -21.00 -8.88 -11.09
N VAL A 357 -21.78 -7.98 -10.46
CA VAL A 357 -21.35 -7.18 -9.31
C VAL A 357 -22.17 -7.48 -8.05
N ILE A 358 -23.46 -7.13 -8.03
CA ILE A 358 -24.33 -7.33 -6.86
C ILE A 358 -25.78 -7.50 -7.26
N GLY A 359 -26.49 -8.42 -6.59
CA GLY A 359 -27.91 -8.65 -6.76
C GLY A 359 -28.79 -7.54 -6.20
N GLY A 360 -30.03 -7.43 -6.68
CA GLY A 360 -31.06 -6.58 -6.12
C GLY A 360 -31.86 -7.28 -5.03
N GLY A 361 -32.38 -6.50 -4.07
CA GLY A 361 -33.12 -7.01 -2.91
C GLY A 361 -34.52 -7.59 -3.24
N GLU A 362 -35.19 -7.10 -4.27
CA GLU A 362 -36.58 -7.46 -4.55
C GLU A 362 -36.79 -8.95 -4.87
N THR A 363 -35.86 -9.60 -5.52
CA THR A 363 -35.92 -11.00 -5.94
C THR A 363 -35.00 -11.92 -5.12
N GLU A 364 -34.55 -11.47 -3.97
CA GLU A 364 -33.71 -12.19 -3.03
C GLU A 364 -34.36 -13.49 -2.54
N ILE A 365 -33.53 -14.53 -2.32
CA ILE A 365 -33.89 -15.78 -1.68
C ILE A 365 -34.27 -15.54 -0.20
N SER A 366 -35.40 -16.09 0.22
CA SER A 366 -35.89 -16.02 1.60
C SER A 366 -36.31 -17.41 2.10
N ASP A 367 -36.57 -17.55 3.38
CA ASP A 367 -37.07 -18.82 3.98
C ASP A 367 -38.40 -19.29 3.33
N ALA A 368 -39.14 -18.38 2.72
CA ALA A 368 -40.39 -18.68 2.01
C ALA A 368 -40.19 -19.14 0.59
N THR A 369 -38.99 -18.99 0.01
CA THR A 369 -38.70 -19.39 -1.37
C THR A 369 -38.83 -20.89 -1.54
N ARG A 370 -39.50 -21.32 -2.63
CA ARG A 370 -39.69 -22.74 -3.00
C ARG A 370 -39.22 -23.07 -4.39
N ASN A 371 -39.10 -22.06 -5.25
CA ASN A 371 -38.63 -22.23 -6.62
C ASN A 371 -37.45 -21.27 -6.86
N VAL A 372 -36.30 -21.81 -7.27
CA VAL A 372 -35.04 -21.08 -7.42
C VAL A 372 -34.63 -21.08 -8.87
N LEU A 373 -34.48 -19.89 -9.47
CA LEU A 373 -33.86 -19.70 -10.77
C LEU A 373 -32.39 -19.38 -10.55
N LEU A 374 -31.52 -20.29 -10.97
CA LEU A 374 -30.06 -20.14 -10.83
C LEU A 374 -29.49 -19.56 -12.12
N GLU A 375 -28.73 -18.47 -11.96
CA GLU A 375 -27.97 -17.77 -12.99
C GLU A 375 -26.48 -18.13 -12.88
N ALA A 376 -25.88 -18.42 -14.04
CA ALA A 376 -24.43 -18.31 -14.22
C ALA A 376 -24.14 -17.60 -15.56
N ALA A 377 -23.28 -16.58 -15.49
CA ALA A 377 -23.03 -15.73 -16.65
C ALA A 377 -21.55 -15.38 -16.81
N ALA A 378 -21.20 -14.88 -17.97
CA ALA A 378 -19.90 -14.29 -18.24
C ALA A 378 -20.07 -12.80 -18.56
N TRP A 379 -19.14 -12.00 -18.08
CA TRP A 379 -19.18 -10.55 -18.20
C TRP A 379 -17.89 -9.97 -18.73
N ASN A 380 -17.98 -8.88 -19.48
CA ASN A 380 -16.82 -8.12 -19.92
C ASN A 380 -16.09 -7.51 -18.73
N ASN A 381 -14.83 -7.87 -18.53
CA ASN A 381 -14.03 -7.46 -17.37
C ASN A 381 -13.80 -5.94 -17.29
N ILE A 382 -13.77 -5.23 -18.43
CA ILE A 382 -13.61 -3.78 -18.47
C ILE A 382 -14.88 -3.10 -17.97
N SER A 383 -16.05 -3.57 -18.43
CA SER A 383 -17.37 -3.08 -17.97
C SER A 383 -17.53 -3.27 -16.47
N ILE A 384 -17.17 -4.46 -15.95
CA ILE A 384 -17.21 -4.72 -14.50
C ILE A 384 -16.30 -3.75 -13.72
N ARG A 385 -15.08 -3.48 -14.18
CA ARG A 385 -14.19 -2.49 -13.55
C ARG A 385 -14.76 -1.08 -13.54
N LYS A 386 -15.45 -0.67 -14.61
CA LYS A 386 -16.13 0.62 -14.67
C LYS A 386 -17.29 0.67 -13.68
N THR A 387 -18.13 -0.35 -13.63
CA THR A 387 -19.25 -0.48 -12.69
C THR A 387 -18.78 -0.45 -11.24
N ILE A 388 -17.71 -1.20 -10.88
CA ILE A 388 -17.12 -1.16 -9.52
C ILE A 388 -16.73 0.26 -9.12
N ARG A 389 -16.06 0.98 -10.01
CA ARG A 389 -15.59 2.35 -9.74
C ARG A 389 -16.75 3.32 -9.57
N GLU A 390 -17.73 3.27 -10.49
CA GLU A 390 -18.89 4.14 -10.49
C GLU A 390 -19.77 3.90 -9.26
N GLN A 391 -20.10 2.65 -9.00
CA GLN A 391 -21.03 2.24 -7.95
C GLN A 391 -20.35 2.03 -6.58
N ARG A 392 -19.00 2.05 -6.53
CA ARG A 392 -18.20 1.75 -5.31
C ARG A 392 -18.59 0.42 -4.67
N ALA A 393 -18.96 -0.56 -5.49
CA ALA A 393 -19.43 -1.89 -5.06
C ALA A 393 -18.34 -2.94 -5.31
N HIS A 394 -17.72 -3.41 -4.22
CA HIS A 394 -16.71 -4.47 -4.25
C HIS A 394 -17.28 -5.74 -3.64
N THR A 395 -17.37 -6.81 -4.42
CA THR A 395 -17.86 -8.11 -4.00
C THR A 395 -16.93 -9.23 -4.48
N GLU A 396 -17.08 -10.45 -3.96
CA GLU A 396 -16.34 -11.63 -4.44
C GLU A 396 -16.62 -11.94 -5.92
N ALA A 397 -17.84 -11.67 -6.38
CA ALA A 397 -18.22 -11.80 -7.78
C ALA A 397 -17.48 -10.75 -8.63
N SER A 398 -17.57 -9.48 -8.27
CA SER A 398 -16.91 -8.40 -9.00
C SER A 398 -15.39 -8.53 -9.02
N ALA A 399 -14.79 -9.05 -7.94
CA ALA A 399 -13.36 -9.32 -7.85
C ALA A 399 -12.89 -10.35 -8.89
N ARG A 400 -13.70 -11.39 -9.19
CA ARG A 400 -13.41 -12.39 -10.21
C ARG A 400 -13.70 -11.88 -11.61
N PHE A 401 -14.89 -11.36 -11.85
CA PHE A 401 -15.26 -10.87 -13.19
C PHE A 401 -14.41 -9.69 -13.68
N SER A 402 -13.97 -8.81 -12.77
CA SER A 402 -13.07 -7.69 -13.15
C SER A 402 -11.67 -8.15 -13.61
N ARG A 403 -11.27 -9.36 -13.23
CA ARG A 403 -10.03 -9.99 -13.68
C ARG A 403 -10.22 -10.85 -14.93
N GLY A 404 -11.44 -11.36 -15.12
CA GLY A 404 -11.83 -12.22 -16.23
C GLY A 404 -12.21 -13.63 -15.78
N VAL A 405 -13.39 -14.07 -16.20
CA VAL A 405 -13.89 -15.46 -16.07
C VAL A 405 -14.26 -15.92 -17.45
N HIS A 406 -13.72 -17.06 -17.88
CA HIS A 406 -13.99 -17.56 -19.23
C HIS A 406 -15.45 -18.00 -19.38
N PRO A 407 -16.14 -17.67 -20.47
CA PRO A 407 -17.56 -18.01 -20.66
C PRO A 407 -17.87 -19.51 -20.59
N SER A 408 -16.92 -20.40 -20.87
CA SER A 408 -17.13 -21.85 -20.71
C SER A 408 -17.43 -22.29 -19.26
N GLN A 409 -17.00 -21.50 -18.26
CA GLN A 409 -17.24 -21.82 -16.86
C GLN A 409 -18.72 -21.66 -16.45
N ALA A 410 -19.50 -20.83 -17.14
CA ALA A 410 -20.87 -20.55 -16.79
C ALA A 410 -21.74 -21.82 -16.77
N ILE A 411 -21.64 -22.67 -17.80
CA ILE A 411 -22.43 -23.92 -17.86
C ILE A 411 -22.03 -24.90 -16.76
N LEU A 412 -20.74 -25.02 -16.46
CA LEU A 412 -20.22 -25.91 -15.41
C LEU A 412 -20.67 -25.43 -14.02
N GLY A 413 -20.61 -24.15 -13.76
CA GLY A 413 -21.10 -23.54 -12.53
C GLY A 413 -22.59 -23.73 -12.34
N CYS A 414 -23.36 -23.54 -13.43
CA CYS A 414 -24.80 -23.72 -13.42
C CYS A 414 -25.20 -25.16 -13.10
N GLN A 415 -24.62 -26.15 -13.77
CA GLN A 415 -24.89 -27.58 -13.58
C GLN A 415 -24.53 -28.05 -12.16
N ARG A 416 -23.32 -27.76 -11.70
CA ARG A 416 -22.89 -28.14 -10.35
C ARG A 416 -23.70 -27.42 -9.27
N GLY A 417 -24.02 -26.15 -9.48
CA GLY A 417 -24.76 -25.34 -8.51
C GLY A 417 -26.15 -25.88 -8.29
N ILE A 418 -26.87 -26.18 -9.35
CA ILE A 418 -28.24 -26.66 -9.24
C ILE A 418 -28.32 -28.05 -8.60
N GLU A 419 -27.34 -28.94 -8.90
CA GLU A 419 -27.32 -30.26 -8.26
C GLU A 419 -26.95 -30.16 -6.77
N MET A 420 -26.03 -29.30 -6.39
CA MET A 420 -25.74 -29.07 -4.97
C MET A 420 -26.95 -28.49 -4.23
N MET A 421 -27.69 -27.54 -4.82
CA MET A 421 -28.91 -26.99 -4.23
C MET A 421 -29.97 -28.09 -4.06
N ARG A 422 -30.14 -28.96 -5.06
CA ARG A 422 -31.09 -30.11 -4.97
C ARG A 422 -30.68 -31.10 -3.87
N LEU A 423 -29.41 -31.43 -3.75
CA LEU A 423 -28.88 -32.32 -2.72
C LEU A 423 -29.10 -31.78 -1.30
N LEU A 424 -29.00 -30.46 -1.13
CA LEU A 424 -29.09 -29.79 0.17
C LEU A 424 -30.50 -29.31 0.52
N GLY A 425 -31.34 -28.97 -0.46
CA GLY A 425 -32.66 -28.41 -0.25
C GLY A 425 -33.80 -29.28 -0.80
N GLY A 426 -33.46 -30.42 -1.42
CA GLY A 426 -34.48 -31.26 -2.11
C GLY A 426 -35.00 -30.59 -3.39
N GLY A 427 -36.14 -31.09 -3.83
CA GLY A 427 -36.81 -30.53 -5.00
C GLY A 427 -36.49 -31.26 -6.32
N ALA A 428 -37.02 -30.73 -7.43
CA ALA A 428 -36.87 -31.26 -8.78
C ALA A 428 -36.22 -30.25 -9.70
N ILE A 429 -35.09 -30.62 -10.30
CA ILE A 429 -34.42 -29.79 -11.32
C ILE A 429 -35.20 -29.91 -12.62
N ALA A 430 -35.55 -28.78 -13.23
CA ALA A 430 -36.14 -28.73 -14.56
C ALA A 430 -35.20 -29.38 -15.60
N ASP A 431 -35.75 -30.06 -16.58
CA ASP A 431 -34.96 -30.69 -17.63
C ASP A 431 -34.42 -29.65 -18.59
N GLY A 432 -33.09 -29.71 -18.80
CA GLY A 432 -32.32 -28.78 -19.62
C GLY A 432 -31.76 -27.57 -18.86
N VAL A 433 -30.88 -26.88 -19.55
CA VAL A 433 -30.28 -25.57 -19.15
C VAL A 433 -30.50 -24.61 -20.32
N LEU A 434 -31.09 -23.45 -20.06
CA LEU A 434 -31.10 -22.38 -21.06
C LEU A 434 -29.71 -21.79 -21.15
N ASP A 435 -29.13 -21.81 -22.34
CA ASP A 435 -27.75 -21.35 -22.60
C ASP A 435 -27.72 -20.41 -23.80
N ALA A 436 -27.64 -19.13 -23.54
CA ALA A 436 -27.48 -18.11 -24.55
C ALA A 436 -25.99 -17.74 -24.69
N TYR A 437 -25.36 -18.15 -25.78
CA TYR A 437 -23.92 -17.98 -26.04
C TYR A 437 -23.66 -17.29 -27.37
N PRO A 438 -23.95 -15.98 -27.50
CA PRO A 438 -23.82 -15.26 -28.78
C PRO A 438 -22.37 -15.03 -29.21
N LEU A 439 -21.42 -14.94 -28.29
CA LEU A 439 -20.02 -14.61 -28.60
C LEU A 439 -19.04 -15.60 -27.92
N PRO A 440 -18.85 -16.80 -28.49
CA PRO A 440 -17.81 -17.70 -28.05
C PRO A 440 -16.41 -17.14 -28.39
N PRO A 441 -15.46 -17.09 -27.43
CA PRO A 441 -14.09 -16.68 -27.74
C PRO A 441 -13.40 -17.69 -28.68
N ALA A 442 -12.42 -17.18 -29.43
CA ALA A 442 -11.60 -18.04 -30.28
C ALA A 442 -10.57 -18.81 -29.41
N THR A 443 -10.32 -20.05 -29.79
CA THR A 443 -9.23 -20.85 -29.22
C THR A 443 -7.88 -20.26 -29.62
N VAL A 444 -6.97 -20.10 -28.66
CA VAL A 444 -5.64 -19.54 -28.87
C VAL A 444 -4.62 -20.67 -29.00
N THR A 445 -3.87 -20.69 -30.11
CA THR A 445 -2.76 -21.61 -30.35
C THR A 445 -1.50 -20.81 -30.63
N VAL A 446 -0.40 -21.17 -29.93
CA VAL A 446 0.89 -20.46 -30.01
C VAL A 446 2.00 -21.47 -30.37
N ASP A 447 2.86 -21.08 -31.32
CA ASP A 447 4.06 -21.84 -31.71
C ASP A 447 5.29 -21.24 -31.01
N ALA A 448 6.00 -22.06 -30.20
CA ALA A 448 7.20 -21.66 -29.48
C ALA A 448 8.42 -22.51 -29.89
N PRO A 449 9.35 -21.97 -30.71
CA PRO A 449 10.61 -22.64 -31.03
C PRO A 449 11.49 -22.79 -29.78
N ILE A 450 12.02 -23.99 -29.54
CA ILE A 450 12.83 -24.26 -28.33
C ILE A 450 14.10 -23.42 -28.26
N GLU A 451 14.72 -23.11 -29.37
CA GLU A 451 15.87 -22.18 -29.45
C GLU A 451 15.53 -20.83 -28.86
N ARG A 452 14.32 -20.29 -29.17
CA ARG A 452 13.88 -19.00 -28.63
C ARG A 452 13.58 -19.08 -27.14
N VAL A 453 12.99 -20.19 -26.67
CA VAL A 453 12.80 -20.45 -25.24
C VAL A 453 14.12 -20.37 -24.50
N ASN A 454 15.11 -21.14 -24.93
CA ASN A 454 16.41 -21.20 -24.31
C ASN A 454 17.18 -19.87 -24.35
N ARG A 455 17.12 -19.19 -25.49
CA ARG A 455 17.77 -17.88 -25.64
C ARG A 455 17.20 -16.81 -24.72
N LEU A 456 15.88 -16.78 -24.54
CA LEU A 456 15.23 -15.74 -23.72
C LEU A 456 15.31 -16.06 -22.22
N LEU A 457 15.23 -17.33 -21.84
CA LEU A 457 15.38 -17.74 -20.44
C LEU A 457 16.84 -17.78 -19.98
N GLY A 458 17.79 -17.84 -20.91
CA GLY A 458 19.22 -17.94 -20.57
C GLY A 458 19.61 -19.28 -19.93
N MET A 459 18.81 -20.32 -20.18
CA MET A 459 19.03 -21.68 -19.65
C MET A 459 18.77 -22.73 -20.73
N GLU A 460 19.27 -23.95 -20.52
CA GLU A 460 19.05 -25.07 -21.45
C GLU A 460 17.87 -25.93 -20.97
N VAL A 461 16.72 -25.74 -21.58
CA VAL A 461 15.51 -26.56 -21.39
C VAL A 461 15.35 -27.44 -22.60
N THR A 462 15.13 -28.75 -22.41
CA THR A 462 14.82 -29.64 -23.53
C THR A 462 13.37 -29.42 -24.00
N ILE A 463 13.10 -29.75 -25.26
CA ILE A 463 11.74 -29.60 -25.82
C ILE A 463 10.73 -30.46 -25.07
N ASP A 464 11.13 -31.63 -24.60
CA ASP A 464 10.28 -32.53 -23.80
C ASP A 464 9.96 -31.96 -22.42
N GLN A 465 10.94 -31.32 -21.75
CA GLN A 465 10.72 -30.64 -20.48
C GLN A 465 9.74 -29.48 -20.65
N ALA A 466 9.94 -28.62 -21.65
CA ALA A 466 9.05 -27.50 -21.90
C ALA A 466 7.63 -27.98 -22.26
N ALA A 467 7.51 -29.00 -23.10
CA ALA A 467 6.23 -29.61 -23.47
C ALA A 467 5.52 -30.26 -22.27
N ASP A 468 6.27 -30.92 -21.37
CA ASP A 468 5.73 -31.53 -20.16
C ASP A 468 5.16 -30.48 -19.20
N VAL A 469 5.88 -29.38 -18.98
CA VAL A 469 5.40 -28.25 -18.17
C VAL A 469 4.06 -27.73 -18.69
N LEU A 470 3.96 -27.47 -20.00
CA LEU A 470 2.73 -26.96 -20.60
C LEU A 470 1.57 -27.97 -20.51
N ARG A 471 1.84 -29.28 -20.66
CA ARG A 471 0.81 -30.32 -20.48
C ARG A 471 0.32 -30.38 -19.04
N ARG A 472 1.22 -30.25 -18.03
CA ARG A 472 0.84 -30.17 -16.62
C ARG A 472 -0.06 -28.97 -16.32
N LEU A 473 0.09 -27.89 -17.10
CA LEU A 473 -0.78 -26.70 -17.05
C LEU A 473 -2.02 -26.83 -17.98
N GLU A 474 -2.34 -28.05 -18.42
CA GLU A 474 -3.52 -28.39 -19.25
C GLU A 474 -3.51 -27.83 -20.68
N PHE A 475 -2.38 -27.37 -21.21
CA PHE A 475 -2.28 -27.05 -22.63
C PHE A 475 -2.33 -28.33 -23.47
N GLU A 476 -3.04 -28.27 -24.60
CA GLU A 476 -2.87 -29.29 -25.65
C GLU A 476 -1.56 -29.02 -26.40
N VAL A 477 -0.62 -29.98 -26.33
CA VAL A 477 0.74 -29.75 -26.82
C VAL A 477 1.11 -30.78 -27.90
N ALA A 478 1.39 -30.28 -29.08
CA ALA A 478 2.05 -31.00 -30.18
C ALA A 478 3.52 -30.55 -30.32
N VAL A 479 4.41 -31.49 -30.59
CA VAL A 479 5.83 -31.22 -30.87
C VAL A 479 6.12 -31.52 -32.31
N GLU A 480 6.49 -30.49 -33.10
CA GLU A 480 6.80 -30.55 -34.49
C GLU A 480 8.27 -30.16 -34.75
N GLY A 481 9.17 -31.15 -34.76
CA GLY A 481 10.62 -30.90 -34.85
C GLY A 481 11.14 -30.15 -33.60
N GLU A 482 11.59 -28.94 -33.79
CA GLU A 482 12.08 -28.06 -32.72
C GLU A 482 11.06 -27.00 -32.27
N VAL A 483 9.80 -27.15 -32.64
CA VAL A 483 8.73 -26.20 -32.27
C VAL A 483 7.68 -26.91 -31.43
N ILE A 484 7.33 -26.24 -30.32
CA ILE A 484 6.20 -26.60 -29.48
C ILE A 484 4.98 -25.81 -30.00
N ARG A 485 3.93 -26.52 -30.41
CA ARG A 485 2.62 -25.95 -30.69
C ARG A 485 1.73 -26.18 -29.46
N ALA A 486 1.38 -25.12 -28.76
CA ALA A 486 0.55 -25.18 -27.58
C ALA A 486 -0.79 -24.47 -27.76
N THR A 487 -1.88 -25.23 -27.56
CA THR A 487 -3.25 -24.68 -27.57
C THR A 487 -3.68 -24.43 -26.14
N ALA A 488 -4.03 -23.18 -25.84
CA ALA A 488 -4.42 -22.76 -24.50
C ALA A 488 -5.79 -23.34 -24.11
N PRO A 489 -5.94 -23.89 -22.89
CA PRO A 489 -7.25 -24.29 -22.38
C PRO A 489 -8.12 -23.05 -22.08
N ASP A 490 -9.43 -23.26 -22.08
CA ASP A 490 -10.43 -22.19 -21.93
C ASP A 490 -10.21 -21.25 -20.75
N HIS A 491 -9.71 -21.72 -19.62
CA HIS A 491 -9.48 -20.88 -18.44
C HIS A 491 -8.28 -19.93 -18.56
N ARG A 492 -7.48 -20.05 -19.65
CA ARG A 492 -6.28 -19.23 -19.90
C ARG A 492 -6.60 -18.01 -20.74
N LEU A 493 -7.23 -17.01 -20.14
CA LEU A 493 -7.52 -15.71 -20.76
C LEU A 493 -6.29 -14.79 -20.85
N ASP A 494 -5.20 -15.17 -20.23
CA ASP A 494 -3.93 -14.45 -20.19
C ASP A 494 -3.01 -14.75 -21.39
N ILE A 495 -3.26 -15.81 -22.13
CA ILE A 495 -2.44 -16.18 -23.31
C ILE A 495 -2.89 -15.38 -24.54
N SER A 496 -1.98 -14.61 -25.11
CA SER A 496 -2.23 -13.78 -26.27
C SER A 496 -2.23 -14.56 -27.60
N ALA A 497 -3.15 -14.23 -28.46
CA ALA A 497 -3.16 -14.74 -29.85
C ALA A 497 -2.09 -14.06 -30.74
N ASP A 498 -1.47 -12.96 -30.29
CA ASP A 498 -0.33 -12.36 -30.98
C ASP A 498 0.87 -13.32 -30.94
N PRO A 499 1.50 -13.65 -32.08
CA PRO A 499 2.56 -14.67 -32.07
C PRO A 499 3.79 -14.31 -31.25
N VAL A 500 4.09 -13.03 -31.05
CA VAL A 500 5.24 -12.60 -30.26
C VAL A 500 4.90 -12.58 -28.78
N VAL A 501 3.77 -11.98 -28.44
CA VAL A 501 3.31 -11.88 -27.04
C VAL A 501 2.97 -13.27 -26.51
N GLY A 502 2.20 -14.08 -27.25
CA GLY A 502 1.84 -15.43 -26.83
C GLY A 502 3.05 -16.34 -26.59
N GLN A 503 4.15 -16.17 -27.36
CA GLN A 503 5.39 -16.89 -27.05
C GLN A 503 5.97 -16.47 -25.70
N HIS A 504 5.96 -15.19 -25.36
CA HIS A 504 6.42 -14.73 -24.06
C HIS A 504 5.53 -15.24 -22.92
N ASP A 505 4.23 -15.30 -23.15
CA ASP A 505 3.28 -15.88 -22.20
C ASP A 505 3.59 -17.37 -21.93
N LEU A 506 3.90 -18.16 -22.98
CA LEU A 506 4.32 -19.56 -22.80
C LEU A 506 5.68 -19.67 -22.09
N LEU A 507 6.63 -18.76 -22.37
CA LEU A 507 7.93 -18.74 -21.72
C LEU A 507 7.79 -18.45 -20.22
N GLU A 508 6.92 -17.55 -19.84
CA GLU A 508 6.58 -17.27 -18.44
C GLU A 508 6.12 -18.56 -17.75
N GLU A 509 5.20 -19.28 -18.36
CA GLU A 509 4.68 -20.54 -17.82
C GLU A 509 5.78 -21.61 -17.64
N ILE A 510 6.65 -21.77 -18.62
CA ILE A 510 7.77 -22.71 -18.57
C ILE A 510 8.75 -22.32 -17.46
N ALA A 511 9.13 -21.04 -17.38
CA ALA A 511 10.08 -20.54 -16.41
C ALA A 511 9.57 -20.66 -14.96
N ARG A 512 8.32 -20.27 -14.70
CA ARG A 512 7.76 -20.24 -13.35
C ARG A 512 7.54 -21.67 -12.77
N ILE A 513 7.18 -22.64 -13.62
CA ILE A 513 6.99 -24.03 -13.16
C ILE A 513 8.32 -24.78 -13.00
N ILE A 514 9.32 -24.51 -13.86
CA ILE A 514 10.69 -25.01 -13.65
C ILE A 514 11.28 -24.38 -12.37
N GLY A 515 11.01 -23.12 -12.13
CA GLY A 515 11.49 -22.31 -11.01
C GLY A 515 12.45 -21.21 -11.48
N TYR A 516 12.17 -19.98 -11.11
CA TYR A 516 13.05 -18.84 -11.41
C TYR A 516 14.42 -18.95 -10.74
N ASP A 517 14.51 -19.67 -9.64
CA ASP A 517 15.75 -19.99 -8.91
C ASP A 517 16.68 -20.92 -9.70
N GLN A 518 16.18 -21.61 -10.74
CA GLN A 518 16.98 -22.46 -11.63
C GLN A 518 17.61 -21.66 -12.78
N ILE A 519 17.19 -20.40 -13.01
CA ILE A 519 17.78 -19.55 -14.05
C ILE A 519 19.18 -19.13 -13.62
N PRO A 520 20.23 -19.44 -14.40
CA PRO A 520 21.60 -19.15 -14.03
C PRO A 520 21.87 -17.62 -14.01
N GLU A 521 22.61 -17.15 -13.03
CA GLU A 521 23.08 -15.77 -12.98
C GLU A 521 24.08 -15.52 -14.11
N THR A 522 23.86 -14.47 -14.90
CA THR A 522 24.79 -14.03 -15.91
C THR A 522 25.68 -12.91 -15.36
N ILE A 523 26.97 -13.20 -15.23
CA ILE A 523 27.97 -12.21 -14.85
C ILE A 523 28.41 -11.47 -16.13
N MET A 524 28.30 -10.15 -16.13
CA MET A 524 28.83 -9.34 -17.22
C MET A 524 30.35 -9.54 -17.33
N ALA A 525 30.82 -10.02 -18.47
CA ALA A 525 32.24 -10.18 -18.80
C ALA A 525 32.64 -9.16 -19.88
N ASP A 526 32.41 -7.89 -19.60
CA ASP A 526 32.69 -6.79 -20.53
C ASP A 526 33.73 -5.85 -19.93
N GLU A 527 34.39 -5.05 -20.78
CA GLU A 527 35.31 -4.02 -20.31
C GLU A 527 34.51 -3.00 -19.46
N MET A 528 35.10 -2.64 -18.32
CA MET A 528 34.54 -1.58 -17.48
C MET A 528 34.40 -0.31 -18.31
N PRO A 529 33.21 0.27 -18.44
CA PRO A 529 33.08 1.55 -19.15
C PRO A 529 33.96 2.61 -18.44
N PRO A 530 34.56 3.57 -19.20
CA PRO A 530 35.29 4.62 -18.56
C PRO A 530 34.42 5.33 -17.53
N GLN A 531 34.94 5.45 -16.31
CA GLN A 531 34.23 6.14 -15.25
C GLN A 531 34.00 7.60 -15.66
N ARG A 532 32.78 8.01 -15.72
CA ARG A 532 32.35 9.40 -15.86
C ARG A 532 31.87 9.89 -14.51
N GLU A 533 32.55 10.93 -14.00
CA GLU A 533 32.06 11.57 -12.77
C GLU A 533 30.71 12.24 -13.03
N ASN A 534 29.78 12.02 -12.14
CA ASN A 534 28.53 12.80 -12.09
C ASN A 534 28.78 14.00 -11.17
N THR A 535 29.22 15.10 -11.78
CA THR A 535 29.61 16.32 -11.05
C THR A 535 28.47 16.86 -10.21
N SER A 536 27.22 16.79 -10.69
CA SER A 536 26.06 17.28 -9.94
C SER A 536 25.89 16.51 -8.63
N LEU A 537 25.91 15.17 -8.67
CA LEU A 537 25.79 14.34 -7.46
C LEU A 537 26.97 14.58 -6.50
N LEU A 538 28.18 14.70 -7.00
CA LEU A 538 29.34 14.95 -6.16
C LEU A 538 29.24 16.30 -5.44
N ILE A 539 28.75 17.33 -6.12
CA ILE A 539 28.57 18.65 -5.51
C ILE A 539 27.41 18.66 -4.54
N GLU A 540 26.30 17.99 -4.85
CA GLU A 540 25.21 17.84 -3.89
C GLU A 540 25.69 17.17 -2.60
N GLU A 541 26.46 16.07 -2.68
CA GLU A 541 27.03 15.41 -1.50
C GLU A 541 27.96 16.35 -0.74
N ARG A 542 28.79 17.13 -1.46
CA ARG A 542 29.70 18.12 -0.84
C ARG A 542 28.92 19.23 -0.13
N ILE A 543 27.77 19.65 -0.66
CA ILE A 543 26.86 20.61 -0.01
C ILE A 543 26.35 19.99 1.29
N ARG A 544 25.86 18.75 1.26
CA ARG A 544 25.40 18.02 2.45
C ARG A 544 26.47 17.92 3.52
N ASP A 545 27.63 17.41 3.14
CA ASP A 545 28.77 17.24 4.06
C ASP A 545 29.19 18.56 4.71
N SER A 546 29.23 19.66 3.92
CA SER A 546 29.55 20.99 4.43
C SER A 546 28.53 21.49 5.46
N LEU A 547 27.22 21.32 5.18
CA LEU A 547 26.15 21.78 6.07
C LEU A 547 26.04 20.92 7.32
N VAL A 548 26.18 19.60 7.20
CA VAL A 548 26.27 18.69 8.35
C VAL A 548 27.50 19.00 9.20
N GLY A 549 28.65 19.26 8.57
CA GLY A 549 29.88 19.72 9.24
C GLY A 549 29.72 21.06 9.97
N ALA A 550 28.82 21.92 9.50
CA ALA A 550 28.44 23.18 10.15
C ALA A 550 27.40 22.98 11.29
N GLY A 551 26.94 21.76 11.53
CA GLY A 551 26.02 21.40 12.61
C GLY A 551 24.54 21.39 12.24
N LEU A 552 24.19 21.41 10.97
CA LEU A 552 22.81 21.36 10.50
C LEU A 552 22.35 19.91 10.28
N TYR A 553 21.04 19.70 10.37
CA TYR A 553 20.40 18.43 10.05
C TYR A 553 19.67 18.52 8.70
N GLU A 554 19.85 17.51 7.85
CA GLU A 554 19.06 17.40 6.62
C GLU A 554 17.63 16.98 6.94
N VAL A 555 16.66 17.64 6.30
CA VAL A 555 15.24 17.30 6.39
C VAL A 555 14.68 17.09 4.99
N ILE A 556 13.67 16.22 4.89
CA ILE A 556 12.93 15.98 3.66
C ILE A 556 11.48 16.29 3.95
N ASN A 557 10.95 17.30 3.29
CA ASN A 557 9.57 17.72 3.43
C ASN A 557 8.72 17.26 2.22
N TYR A 558 7.40 17.26 2.39
CA TYR A 558 6.49 17.01 1.28
C TYR A 558 6.66 18.09 0.21
N ARG A 559 6.51 17.69 -1.07
CA ARG A 559 6.56 18.62 -2.21
C ARG A 559 5.24 19.33 -2.47
N PHE A 560 4.22 18.97 -1.72
CA PHE A 560 2.85 19.46 -1.87
C PHE A 560 2.57 20.61 -0.91
N THR A 561 1.79 21.57 -1.39
CA THR A 561 1.30 22.71 -0.62
C THR A 561 -0.06 23.16 -1.15
N SER A 562 -0.55 24.33 -0.73
CA SER A 562 -1.67 25.01 -1.35
C SER A 562 -1.32 26.47 -1.67
N ARG A 563 -2.08 27.08 -2.59
CA ARG A 563 -1.93 28.51 -2.92
C ARG A 563 -2.13 29.39 -1.70
N GLU A 564 -3.09 29.04 -0.85
CA GLU A 564 -3.38 29.73 0.40
C GLU A 564 -2.20 29.67 1.37
N SER A 565 -1.54 28.53 1.46
CA SER A 565 -0.37 28.33 2.33
C SER A 565 0.82 29.15 1.85
N GLU A 566 1.13 29.16 0.55
CA GLU A 566 2.20 30.00 0.00
C GLU A 566 1.87 31.50 0.10
N ALA A 567 0.60 31.90 0.01
CA ALA A 567 0.22 33.29 0.22
C ALA A 567 0.52 33.81 1.64
N LEU A 568 0.62 32.91 2.64
CA LEU A 568 1.04 33.28 4.00
C LEU A 568 2.49 33.77 4.08
N LEU A 569 3.32 33.43 3.09
CA LEU A 569 4.73 33.85 3.03
C LEU A 569 4.91 35.35 2.72
N LEU A 570 3.86 36.06 2.29
CA LEU A 570 3.95 37.46 1.91
C LEU A 570 3.25 38.33 2.95
N PRO A 571 3.91 39.36 3.50
CA PRO A 571 3.26 40.36 4.35
C PRO A 571 2.17 41.13 3.60
N SER A 572 1.24 41.69 4.33
CA SER A 572 0.14 42.47 3.75
C SER A 572 0.64 43.65 2.92
N GLY A 573 0.23 43.70 1.64
CA GLY A 573 0.64 44.75 0.71
C GLY A 573 2.05 44.65 0.14
N ALA A 574 2.81 43.61 0.44
CA ALA A 574 4.11 43.34 -0.18
C ALA A 574 3.95 42.92 -1.64
N ALA A 575 4.87 43.32 -2.52
CA ALA A 575 4.99 42.72 -3.85
C ALA A 575 5.42 41.27 -3.75
N SER A 576 4.88 40.41 -4.62
CA SER A 576 5.26 39.03 -4.64
C SER A 576 6.75 38.88 -4.95
N SER A 577 7.46 38.14 -4.10
CA SER A 577 8.84 37.73 -4.31
C SER A 577 8.94 36.24 -4.72
N LEU A 578 7.78 35.56 -4.76
CA LEU A 578 7.69 34.18 -5.23
C LEU A 578 7.75 34.15 -6.77
N PRO A 579 8.18 33.05 -7.37
CA PRO A 579 8.17 32.88 -8.81
C PRO A 579 6.79 33.15 -9.41
N GLN A 580 6.76 33.89 -10.53
CA GLN A 580 5.53 34.20 -11.27
C GLN A 580 5.25 33.10 -12.29
N ALA A 581 5.18 31.86 -11.84
CA ALA A 581 4.87 30.68 -12.63
C ALA A 581 3.51 30.12 -12.27
N ASP A 582 2.90 29.37 -13.18
CA ASP A 582 1.66 28.64 -12.90
C ASP A 582 1.93 27.50 -11.92
N TYR A 583 0.94 27.22 -11.07
CA TYR A 583 1.04 26.05 -10.20
C TYR A 583 0.79 24.76 -10.94
N VAL A 584 1.58 23.75 -10.63
CA VAL A 584 1.31 22.37 -11.04
C VAL A 584 0.25 21.79 -10.10
N GLU A 585 -0.95 21.58 -10.62
CA GLU A 585 -2.10 21.09 -9.85
C GLU A 585 -2.13 19.56 -9.80
N ILE A 586 -2.59 19.00 -8.67
CA ILE A 586 -2.79 17.57 -8.50
C ILE A 586 -4.27 17.27 -8.79
N ALA A 587 -4.52 16.40 -9.77
CA ALA A 587 -5.88 16.09 -10.21
C ALA A 587 -6.76 15.44 -9.12
N ASN A 588 -6.17 14.68 -8.21
CA ASN A 588 -6.85 13.98 -7.11
C ASN A 588 -6.02 14.05 -5.81
N PRO A 589 -5.93 15.25 -5.18
CA PRO A 589 -5.12 15.40 -3.99
C PRO A 589 -5.68 14.58 -2.82
N ALA A 590 -4.78 14.00 -2.01
CA ALA A 590 -5.17 13.25 -0.81
C ALA A 590 -5.78 14.14 0.29
N ALA A 591 -5.46 15.44 0.28
CA ALA A 591 -5.98 16.45 1.19
C ALA A 591 -6.14 17.77 0.44
N SER A 592 -7.20 18.50 0.72
CA SER A 592 -7.54 19.77 0.03
C SER A 592 -6.50 20.86 0.21
N GLU A 593 -5.76 20.83 1.31
CA GLU A 593 -4.66 21.72 1.63
C GLU A 593 -3.30 21.32 1.02
N ARG A 594 -3.30 20.33 0.11
CA ARG A 594 -2.11 19.77 -0.56
C ARG A 594 -2.39 19.55 -2.05
N ASP A 595 -2.99 20.54 -2.71
CA ASP A 595 -3.52 20.44 -4.07
C ASP A 595 -2.55 20.91 -5.17
N VAL A 596 -1.41 21.54 -4.81
CA VAL A 596 -0.40 22.03 -5.75
C VAL A 596 1.02 21.63 -5.34
N LEU A 597 1.94 21.64 -6.29
CA LEU A 597 3.36 21.51 -6.03
C LEU A 597 3.96 22.87 -5.65
N ARG A 598 4.93 22.88 -4.72
CA ARG A 598 5.57 24.06 -4.13
C ARG A 598 6.43 24.86 -5.13
N HIS A 599 6.36 26.20 -5.05
CA HIS A 599 7.25 27.12 -5.77
C HIS A 599 8.53 27.47 -4.99
N THR A 600 8.56 27.21 -3.70
CA THR A 600 9.69 27.53 -2.79
C THR A 600 9.76 26.46 -1.69
N LEU A 601 10.95 26.21 -1.19
CA LEU A 601 11.15 25.33 -0.03
C LEU A 601 10.67 26.00 1.27
N MET A 602 10.57 27.34 1.28
CA MET A 602 10.28 28.13 2.48
C MET A 602 9.02 27.67 3.21
N ILE A 603 7.92 27.40 2.48
CA ILE A 603 6.65 27.00 3.09
C ILE A 603 6.79 25.75 3.93
N ASN A 604 7.37 24.68 3.36
CA ASN A 604 7.50 23.41 4.05
C ASN A 604 8.57 23.45 5.15
N MET A 605 9.61 24.28 4.99
CA MET A 605 10.63 24.51 6.04
C MET A 605 10.03 25.24 7.24
N LEU A 606 9.16 26.24 7.04
CA LEU A 606 8.44 26.90 8.12
C LEU A 606 7.44 25.99 8.81
N GLU A 607 6.68 25.18 8.05
CA GLU A 607 5.80 24.15 8.63
C GLU A 607 6.58 23.14 9.48
N ASN A 608 7.74 22.72 9.01
CA ASN A 608 8.66 21.83 9.73
C ASN A 608 9.09 22.48 11.06
N ALA A 609 9.52 23.75 11.01
CA ALA A 609 9.93 24.48 12.21
C ALA A 609 8.78 24.59 13.24
N VAL A 610 7.55 24.86 12.80
CA VAL A 610 6.37 24.89 13.68
C VAL A 610 6.13 23.56 14.35
N ASN A 611 6.16 22.47 13.58
CA ASN A 611 5.91 21.12 14.08
C ASN A 611 6.95 20.67 15.11
N ASN A 612 8.20 21.10 14.93
CA ASN A 612 9.30 20.75 15.81
C ASN A 612 9.47 21.68 17.02
N ALA A 613 8.92 22.90 16.98
CA ALA A 613 9.07 23.90 18.06
C ALA A 613 8.66 23.40 19.44
N ARG A 614 7.69 22.48 19.52
CA ARG A 614 7.24 21.85 20.79
C ARG A 614 8.25 20.84 21.37
N TYR A 615 9.16 20.34 20.54
CA TYR A 615 10.15 19.34 20.97
C TYR A 615 11.55 19.91 21.10
N GLN A 616 11.91 20.84 20.21
CA GLN A 616 13.25 21.43 20.15
C GLN A 616 13.17 22.94 19.99
N LYS A 617 13.80 23.66 20.90
CA LYS A 617 13.90 25.14 20.86
C LYS A 617 14.96 25.61 19.83
N THR A 618 16.04 24.86 19.68
CA THR A 618 17.09 25.14 18.69
C THR A 618 16.89 24.25 17.48
N GLN A 619 16.71 24.86 16.33
CA GLN A 619 16.59 24.12 15.08
C GLN A 619 17.57 24.70 14.05
N GLN A 620 18.38 23.83 13.49
CA GLN A 620 19.34 24.13 12.46
C GLN A 620 19.20 23.07 11.39
N VAL A 621 18.39 23.35 10.37
CA VAL A 621 17.99 22.35 9.38
C VAL A 621 18.19 22.87 7.96
N PHE A 622 18.41 21.95 7.03
CA PHE A 622 18.46 22.25 5.60
C PHE A 622 17.73 21.20 4.78
N GLU A 623 17.27 21.58 3.61
CA GLU A 623 16.69 20.69 2.59
C GLU A 623 17.29 21.01 1.23
N ILE A 624 17.74 19.96 0.52
CA ILE A 624 18.02 20.04 -0.92
C ILE A 624 16.82 19.42 -1.62
N GLY A 625 16.03 20.23 -2.29
CA GLY A 625 14.76 19.80 -2.86
C GLY A 625 14.37 20.54 -4.12
N LYS A 626 13.55 19.91 -4.94
CA LYS A 626 13.00 20.52 -6.14
C LYS A 626 11.85 21.48 -5.77
N VAL A 627 11.79 22.57 -6.50
CA VAL A 627 10.62 23.43 -6.64
C VAL A 627 10.04 23.25 -8.04
N TYR A 628 8.77 23.66 -8.26
CA TYR A 628 8.07 23.32 -9.49
C TYR A 628 7.49 24.60 -10.10
N LEU A 629 7.98 24.95 -11.28
CA LEU A 629 7.57 26.17 -11.99
C LEU A 629 6.80 25.75 -13.23
N GLY A 630 5.47 25.79 -13.14
CA GLY A 630 4.58 25.38 -14.21
C GLY A 630 4.61 26.32 -15.41
N ALA A 631 4.39 25.78 -16.59
CA ALA A 631 4.11 26.50 -17.82
C ALA A 631 2.86 25.90 -18.47
N ALA A 632 1.98 26.74 -19.04
CA ALA A 632 0.62 26.39 -19.45
C ALA A 632 0.52 25.20 -20.41
N ASP A 633 1.53 24.92 -21.23
CA ASP A 633 1.49 23.87 -22.27
C ASP A 633 2.73 22.95 -22.30
N LEU A 634 3.57 22.99 -21.26
CA LEU A 634 4.84 22.25 -21.20
C LEU A 634 4.98 21.52 -19.86
N LEU A 635 5.93 20.60 -19.82
CA LEU A 635 6.36 20.03 -18.53
C LEU A 635 6.91 21.15 -17.64
N PRO A 636 6.66 21.14 -16.33
CA PRO A 636 7.15 22.15 -15.42
C PRO A 636 8.68 22.12 -15.36
N GLU A 637 9.31 23.27 -15.12
CA GLU A 637 10.69 23.33 -14.72
C GLU A 637 10.82 22.86 -13.26
N GLU A 638 11.83 22.06 -12.97
CA GLU A 638 12.04 21.46 -11.65
C GLU A 638 13.45 21.84 -11.11
N PRO A 639 13.75 23.12 -10.90
CA PRO A 639 15.07 23.50 -10.39
C PRO A 639 15.30 22.97 -8.97
N LEU A 640 16.54 22.60 -8.71
CA LEU A 640 16.98 22.13 -7.39
C LEU A 640 17.39 23.34 -6.55
N HIS A 641 16.78 23.47 -5.39
CA HIS A 641 17.07 24.52 -4.42
C HIS A 641 17.64 23.94 -3.12
N LEU A 642 18.43 24.74 -2.44
CA LEU A 642 18.88 24.52 -1.07
C LEU A 642 18.15 25.51 -0.16
N GLY A 643 17.31 25.00 0.74
CA GLY A 643 16.70 25.76 1.83
C GLY A 643 17.47 25.53 3.13
N ILE A 644 17.74 26.60 3.87
CA ILE A 644 18.39 26.56 5.19
C ILE A 644 17.51 27.31 6.18
N LEU A 645 17.27 26.74 7.36
CA LEU A 645 16.51 27.37 8.43
C LEU A 645 17.25 27.27 9.76
N LEU A 646 17.41 28.41 10.44
CA LEU A 646 18.01 28.52 11.77
C LEU A 646 17.03 29.21 12.71
N THR A 647 16.84 28.70 13.91
CA THR A 647 16.03 29.35 14.95
C THR A 647 16.43 28.90 16.34
N GLY A 648 16.26 29.76 17.35
CA GLY A 648 16.54 29.50 18.74
C GLY A 648 17.96 29.89 19.19
N PRO A 649 18.39 29.47 20.38
CA PRO A 649 19.71 29.84 20.94
C PRO A 649 20.86 29.20 20.15
N ARG A 650 21.98 29.96 19.97
CA ARG A 650 23.19 29.48 19.29
C ARG A 650 23.79 28.23 19.92
N ILE A 651 23.70 28.15 21.25
CA ILE A 651 24.18 27.01 22.03
C ILE A 651 23.01 26.51 22.86
N ALA A 652 22.69 25.21 22.75
CA ALA A 652 21.71 24.58 23.60
C ALA A 652 22.09 24.76 25.09
N SER A 653 21.09 24.90 25.97
CA SER A 653 21.34 25.03 27.42
C SER A 653 22.15 23.83 27.90
N TRP A 654 23.28 24.12 28.53
CA TRP A 654 24.18 23.12 29.08
C TRP A 654 23.92 22.91 30.60
N TRP A 655 24.44 21.85 31.15
CA TRP A 655 24.26 21.48 32.55
C TRP A 655 24.81 22.56 33.56
N ASP A 656 25.73 23.38 33.14
CA ASP A 656 26.33 24.43 33.95
C ASP A 656 25.53 25.75 33.97
N GLY A 657 24.42 25.82 33.27
CA GLY A 657 23.58 27.00 33.16
C GLY A 657 24.28 28.21 32.53
N ALA A 658 25.40 28.00 31.82
CA ALA A 658 26.15 29.06 31.18
C ALA A 658 25.19 29.93 30.36
N ALA A 659 25.16 31.19 30.64
CA ALA A 659 24.29 32.17 30.01
C ALA A 659 24.46 32.10 28.51
N SER A 660 23.35 31.99 27.83
CA SER A 660 23.23 31.83 26.40
C SER A 660 24.23 32.68 25.61
N ALA A 661 24.92 32.08 24.66
CA ALA A 661 25.66 32.79 23.63
C ALA A 661 24.77 33.69 22.73
N GLY A 662 23.57 34.00 23.19
CA GLY A 662 22.54 34.70 22.44
C GLY A 662 21.74 33.79 21.50
N GLU A 663 20.75 34.34 20.84
CA GLU A 663 19.98 33.67 19.80
C GLU A 663 20.70 33.75 18.45
N MET A 664 20.43 32.80 17.58
CA MET A 664 20.89 32.84 16.20
C MET A 664 20.29 34.02 15.47
N ASP A 665 21.08 34.64 14.59
CA ASP A 665 20.71 35.83 13.85
C ASP A 665 21.16 35.77 12.37
N PHE A 666 21.03 36.87 11.68
CA PHE A 666 21.47 37.04 10.30
C PHE A 666 22.94 36.62 10.07
N PHE A 667 23.83 36.89 11.05
CA PHE A 667 25.25 36.60 10.89
C PHE A 667 25.58 35.12 11.02
N ASP A 668 24.75 34.35 11.78
CA ASP A 668 24.88 32.89 11.84
C ASP A 668 24.57 32.28 10.46
N MET A 669 23.47 32.69 9.81
CA MET A 669 23.14 32.28 8.45
C MET A 669 24.23 32.70 7.45
N LYS A 670 24.74 33.94 7.57
CA LYS A 670 25.79 34.42 6.71
C LYS A 670 27.05 33.54 6.84
N GLY A 671 27.40 33.15 8.07
CA GLY A 671 28.52 32.27 8.34
C GLY A 671 28.38 30.89 7.72
N VAL A 672 27.16 30.29 7.80
CA VAL A 672 26.86 29.02 7.15
C VAL A 672 26.99 29.12 5.64
N VAL A 673 26.41 30.15 5.02
CA VAL A 673 26.52 30.38 3.57
C VAL A 673 27.95 30.60 3.12
N GLU A 674 28.72 31.44 3.82
CA GLU A 674 30.14 31.68 3.52
C GLU A 674 30.96 30.40 3.66
N SER A 675 30.74 29.60 4.68
CA SER A 675 31.42 28.30 4.89
C SER A 675 31.09 27.32 3.76
N LEU A 676 29.86 27.26 3.32
CA LEU A 676 29.45 26.44 2.16
C LEU A 676 30.16 26.88 0.88
N LEU A 677 30.16 28.16 0.57
CA LEU A 677 30.83 28.70 -0.62
C LEU A 677 32.34 28.45 -0.59
N GLN A 678 32.95 28.56 0.58
CA GLN A 678 34.37 28.21 0.79
C GLN A 678 34.63 26.72 0.57
N ALA A 679 33.75 25.83 1.06
CA ALA A 679 33.85 24.39 0.85
C ALA A 679 33.73 24.00 -0.63
N LEU A 680 32.94 24.74 -1.40
CA LEU A 680 32.79 24.57 -2.85
C LEU A 680 33.90 25.33 -3.66
N HIS A 681 34.79 26.06 -3.00
CA HIS A 681 35.85 26.90 -3.59
C HIS A 681 35.29 27.98 -4.54
N ILE A 682 34.10 28.49 -4.32
CA ILE A 682 33.47 29.55 -5.12
C ILE A 682 34.09 30.89 -4.68
N ARG A 683 34.67 31.67 -5.64
CA ARG A 683 35.48 32.87 -5.33
C ARG A 683 34.78 34.19 -5.62
N ASP A 684 34.06 34.29 -6.71
CA ASP A 684 33.37 35.55 -7.12
C ASP A 684 32.04 35.71 -6.45
N VAL A 685 32.06 36.03 -5.16
CA VAL A 685 30.86 36.12 -4.28
C VAL A 685 30.65 37.59 -3.88
N ALA A 686 29.41 38.03 -4.00
CA ALA A 686 28.99 39.34 -3.48
C ALA A 686 27.64 39.18 -2.74
N MET A 687 27.38 40.11 -1.85
CA MET A 687 26.13 40.23 -1.15
C MET A 687 25.61 41.66 -1.24
N ASP A 688 24.35 41.82 -1.56
CA ASP A 688 23.69 43.11 -1.53
C ASP A 688 22.38 43.07 -0.74
N LYS A 689 21.73 44.23 -0.55
CA LYS A 689 20.49 44.33 0.24
C LYS A 689 19.35 43.60 -0.47
N SER A 690 18.74 42.64 0.19
CA SER A 690 17.56 41.96 -0.35
C SER A 690 16.30 42.84 -0.28
N THR A 691 15.43 42.65 -1.28
CA THR A 691 14.05 43.17 -1.33
C THR A 691 13.02 42.07 -1.28
N HIS A 692 13.40 40.86 -0.86
CA HIS A 692 12.52 39.70 -0.78
C HIS A 692 11.41 39.94 0.26
N GLY A 693 10.15 39.90 -0.17
CA GLY A 693 8.99 40.33 0.66
C GLY A 693 8.81 39.47 1.92
N SER A 694 9.17 38.18 1.88
CA SER A 694 9.07 37.28 3.03
C SER A 694 10.16 37.49 4.07
N LEU A 695 11.21 38.25 3.76
CA LEU A 695 12.34 38.53 4.65
C LEU A 695 12.27 39.92 5.26
N HIS A 696 12.92 40.09 6.41
CA HIS A 696 13.00 41.34 7.13
C HIS A 696 13.77 42.41 6.33
N PRO A 697 13.21 43.62 6.04
CA PRO A 697 13.78 44.61 5.11
C PRO A 697 15.16 45.19 5.52
N GLY A 698 15.53 45.04 6.80
CA GLY A 698 16.81 45.51 7.32
C GLY A 698 17.77 44.42 7.74
N ARG A 699 17.37 43.14 7.67
CA ARG A 699 18.15 41.99 8.14
C ARG A 699 18.10 40.86 7.10
N SER A 700 18.32 41.21 5.83
CA SER A 700 18.33 40.26 4.72
C SER A 700 19.33 40.71 3.63
N ALA A 701 19.85 39.72 2.90
CA ALA A 701 20.74 39.92 1.78
C ALA A 701 20.39 38.98 0.61
N ASN A 702 20.69 39.42 -0.61
CA ASN A 702 20.81 38.53 -1.76
C ASN A 702 22.24 37.97 -1.81
N LEU A 703 22.35 36.77 -2.29
CA LEU A 703 23.59 36.11 -2.62
C LEU A 703 23.84 36.19 -4.13
N LEU A 704 24.99 36.73 -4.52
CA LEU A 704 25.43 36.80 -5.91
C LEU A 704 26.68 35.98 -6.10
N VAL A 705 26.72 35.21 -7.18
CA VAL A 705 27.94 34.49 -7.65
C VAL A 705 28.18 34.91 -9.09
N ALA A 706 29.43 35.32 -9.41
CA ALA A 706 29.78 35.85 -10.72
C ALA A 706 28.87 37.00 -11.22
N GLY A 707 28.34 37.80 -10.28
CA GLY A 707 27.43 38.90 -10.57
C GLY A 707 25.95 38.52 -10.78
N GLU A 708 25.63 37.25 -10.77
CA GLU A 708 24.24 36.72 -10.86
C GLU A 708 23.70 36.43 -9.47
N ARG A 709 22.44 36.84 -9.23
CA ARG A 709 21.74 36.52 -7.99
C ARG A 709 21.28 35.07 -8.01
N ILE A 710 21.80 34.27 -7.11
CA ILE A 710 21.48 32.81 -6.99
C ILE A 710 20.63 32.49 -5.78
N GLY A 711 20.31 33.46 -4.93
CA GLY A 711 19.48 33.22 -3.75
C GLY A 711 19.32 34.45 -2.86
N SER A 712 18.58 34.28 -1.78
CA SER A 712 18.39 35.31 -0.75
C SER A 712 18.32 34.65 0.62
N PHE A 713 18.79 35.34 1.64
CA PHE A 713 18.70 34.87 3.02
C PHE A 713 18.55 36.03 4.01
N GLY A 714 17.99 35.73 5.17
CA GLY A 714 17.79 36.73 6.22
C GLY A 714 16.77 36.28 7.26
N GLU A 715 16.46 37.19 8.17
CA GLU A 715 15.40 36.95 9.15
C GLU A 715 14.03 36.96 8.46
N ILE A 716 13.15 36.05 8.80
CA ILE A 716 11.77 36.03 8.29
C ILE A 716 11.03 37.31 8.74
N HIS A 717 10.23 37.87 7.85
CA HIS A 717 9.45 39.07 8.16
C HIS A 717 8.54 38.84 9.38
N PRO A 718 8.48 39.76 10.37
CA PRO A 718 7.72 39.56 11.61
C PRO A 718 6.25 39.20 11.38
N GLU A 719 5.61 39.75 10.37
CA GLU A 719 4.21 39.45 10.02
C GLU A 719 4.09 38.02 9.49
N VAL A 720 5.04 37.54 8.71
CA VAL A 720 5.10 36.14 8.23
C VAL A 720 5.31 35.20 9.40
N ALA A 721 6.31 35.46 10.25
CA ALA A 721 6.59 34.66 11.44
C ALA A 721 5.35 34.56 12.37
N ALA A 722 4.59 35.66 12.53
CA ALA A 722 3.35 35.67 13.32
C ALA A 722 2.26 34.77 12.71
N ARG A 723 2.10 34.73 11.40
CA ARG A 723 1.13 33.85 10.71
C ARG A 723 1.45 32.38 10.93
N PHE A 724 2.73 32.01 11.00
CA PHE A 724 3.20 30.67 11.32
C PHE A 724 3.32 30.40 12.84
N LYS A 725 2.95 31.38 13.70
CA LYS A 725 3.08 31.27 15.16
C LYS A 725 4.53 31.03 15.64
N LEU A 726 5.50 31.48 14.89
CA LEU A 726 6.93 31.41 15.18
C LEU A 726 7.42 32.75 15.75
N THR A 727 6.89 33.15 16.93
CA THR A 727 7.16 34.48 17.53
C THR A 727 8.04 34.43 18.78
N GLU A 728 8.40 33.23 19.28
CA GLU A 728 9.19 33.06 20.51
C GLU A 728 10.69 33.32 20.29
N ALA A 729 11.19 33.10 19.07
CA ALA A 729 12.57 33.33 18.66
C ALA A 729 12.62 33.84 17.21
N SER A 730 13.72 34.52 16.84
CA SER A 730 13.97 34.89 15.46
C SER A 730 14.10 33.65 14.59
N VAL A 731 13.47 33.63 13.43
CA VAL A 731 13.62 32.58 12.40
C VAL A 731 14.40 33.14 11.23
N ILE A 732 15.52 32.52 10.93
CA ILE A 732 16.40 32.95 9.84
C ILE A 732 16.30 31.89 8.74
N TYR A 733 16.03 32.33 7.52
CA TYR A 733 15.84 31.46 6.38
C TYR A 733 16.72 31.90 5.21
N GLY A 734 17.21 30.93 4.45
CA GLY A 734 17.90 31.15 3.20
C GLY A 734 17.47 30.15 2.15
N GLU A 735 17.30 30.60 0.90
CA GLU A 735 17.04 29.74 -0.25
C GLU A 735 18.01 30.09 -1.38
N ILE A 736 18.69 29.07 -1.92
CA ILE A 736 19.77 29.19 -2.89
C ILE A 736 19.53 28.18 -4.02
N GLU A 737 19.64 28.61 -5.26
CA GLU A 737 19.64 27.75 -6.43
C GLU A 737 20.91 26.89 -6.44
N VAL A 738 20.77 25.58 -6.61
CA VAL A 738 21.91 24.64 -6.53
C VAL A 738 22.70 24.60 -7.85
N GLU A 739 22.02 24.75 -8.99
CA GLU A 739 22.67 24.66 -10.30
C GLU A 739 23.82 25.69 -10.48
N PRO A 740 23.69 26.98 -10.09
CA PRO A 740 24.81 27.91 -10.14
C PRO A 740 25.95 27.52 -9.20
N LEU A 741 25.67 26.87 -8.06
CA LEU A 741 26.75 26.35 -7.20
C LEU A 741 27.53 25.23 -7.90
N ILE A 742 26.79 24.35 -8.64
CA ILE A 742 27.41 23.28 -9.44
C ILE A 742 28.26 23.87 -10.57
N GLN A 743 27.80 24.93 -11.25
CA GLN A 743 28.46 25.53 -12.39
C GLN A 743 29.73 26.31 -11.97
N HIS A 744 29.73 26.98 -10.82
CA HIS A 744 30.81 27.83 -10.36
C HIS A 744 31.73 27.17 -9.35
N HIS A 745 31.49 25.89 -8.93
CA HIS A 745 32.41 25.20 -8.05
C HIS A 745 33.79 25.02 -8.68
N GLN A 746 34.83 24.99 -7.88
CA GLN A 746 36.16 24.64 -8.33
C GLN A 746 36.64 23.33 -7.70
N ARG A 747 37.05 22.38 -8.56
CA ARG A 747 37.49 21.05 -8.11
C ARG A 747 38.78 21.12 -7.29
N LEU A 748 39.69 21.98 -7.69
CA LEU A 748 41.00 22.14 -7.07
C LEU A 748 41.09 23.46 -6.33
N HIS A 749 41.56 23.39 -5.11
CA HIS A 749 41.93 24.57 -4.35
C HIS A 749 43.31 25.05 -4.77
N GLU A 750 43.39 26.26 -5.33
CA GLU A 750 44.69 26.90 -5.62
C GLU A 750 45.31 27.49 -4.34
N ILE A 751 46.41 26.95 -3.93
CA ILE A 751 47.17 27.44 -2.77
C ILE A 751 48.21 28.45 -3.24
N GLU A 752 48.13 29.68 -2.71
CA GLU A 752 49.20 30.67 -2.90
C GLU A 752 50.43 30.26 -2.08
N ALA A 753 51.59 30.48 -2.65
CA ALA A 753 52.83 30.23 -1.94
C ALA A 753 52.88 31.06 -0.64
N LEU A 754 53.26 30.42 0.47
CA LEU A 754 53.40 31.11 1.75
C LEU A 754 54.46 32.21 1.62
N PRO A 755 54.17 33.45 2.01
CA PRO A 755 55.12 34.52 1.98
C PRO A 755 56.24 34.29 3.03
N THR A 756 57.46 34.53 2.63
CA THR A 756 58.68 34.40 3.49
C THR A 756 59.03 35.68 4.24
N THR A 757 58.31 36.76 4.00
CA THR A 757 58.56 38.07 4.63
C THR A 757 57.52 38.32 5.74
N PRO A 758 57.87 39.02 6.81
CA PRO A 758 56.89 39.40 7.86
C PRO A 758 55.88 40.41 7.31
N ALA A 759 54.62 40.28 7.81
CA ALA A 759 53.59 41.26 7.55
C ALA A 759 53.73 42.49 8.47
N VAL A 760 53.23 43.64 8.01
CA VAL A 760 52.94 44.82 8.87
C VAL A 760 51.49 44.93 9.11
N LEU A 761 51.10 44.98 10.38
CA LEU A 761 49.71 45.10 10.81
C LEU A 761 49.41 46.53 11.28
N GLU A 762 48.31 47.10 10.81
CA GLU A 762 47.83 48.45 11.23
C GLU A 762 46.30 48.44 11.31
N ASP A 763 45.75 49.19 12.25
CA ASP A 763 44.32 49.41 12.34
C ASP A 763 43.97 50.82 11.83
N ILE A 764 42.79 50.87 11.18
CA ILE A 764 42.19 52.17 10.82
C ILE A 764 40.72 52.17 11.21
N ALA A 765 40.26 53.31 11.73
CA ALA A 765 38.83 53.51 11.99
C ALA A 765 38.30 54.64 11.11
N LEU A 766 37.31 54.32 10.28
CA LEU A 766 36.71 55.26 9.33
C LEU A 766 35.28 55.62 9.75
N VAL A 767 34.96 56.87 9.90
CA VAL A 767 33.63 57.38 10.17
C VAL A 767 32.98 57.66 8.83
N VAL A 768 31.88 56.98 8.56
CA VAL A 768 31.07 57.02 7.31
C VAL A 768 29.60 57.28 7.64
N ASN A 769 28.80 57.58 6.61
CA ASN A 769 27.36 57.64 6.80
C ASN A 769 26.81 56.28 7.29
N ALA A 770 25.83 56.29 8.14
CA ALA A 770 25.23 55.05 8.66
C ALA A 770 24.67 54.13 7.56
N SER A 771 24.23 54.74 6.45
CA SER A 771 23.70 54.02 5.26
C SER A 771 24.78 53.41 4.37
N THR A 772 26.04 53.77 4.52
CA THR A 772 27.13 53.24 3.68
C THR A 772 27.43 51.77 4.06
N PRO A 773 27.33 50.82 3.13
CA PRO A 773 27.65 49.42 3.40
C PRO A 773 29.11 49.23 3.80
N ALA A 774 29.41 48.33 4.74
CA ALA A 774 30.78 47.97 5.10
C ALA A 774 31.58 47.42 3.91
N SER A 775 30.94 46.66 3.05
CA SER A 775 31.52 46.11 1.81
C SER A 775 32.00 47.19 0.83
N GLU A 776 31.27 48.28 0.73
CA GLU A 776 31.68 49.42 -0.11
C GLU A 776 32.95 50.09 0.45
N VAL A 777 33.02 50.22 1.80
CA VAL A 777 34.24 50.74 2.47
C VAL A 777 35.43 49.82 2.28
N GLU A 778 35.21 48.52 2.44
CA GLU A 778 36.24 47.49 2.23
C GLU A 778 36.72 47.47 0.78
N ALA A 779 35.83 47.55 -0.19
CA ALA A 779 36.20 47.64 -1.60
C ALA A 779 37.11 48.85 -1.91
N VAL A 780 36.78 50.00 -1.32
CA VAL A 780 37.66 51.21 -1.45
C VAL A 780 39.01 51.00 -0.78
N ILE A 781 39.06 50.39 0.40
CA ILE A 781 40.29 50.04 1.13
C ILE A 781 41.16 49.10 0.30
N ARG A 782 40.60 47.98 -0.21
CA ARG A 782 41.32 46.99 -1.00
C ARG A 782 41.83 47.55 -2.31
N GLN A 783 41.03 48.34 -3.02
CA GLN A 783 41.43 48.98 -4.26
C GLN A 783 42.57 50.00 -4.04
N ALA A 784 42.49 50.83 -3.01
CA ALA A 784 43.49 51.84 -2.70
C ALA A 784 44.78 51.22 -2.14
N GLY A 785 44.64 50.15 -1.35
CA GLY A 785 45.75 49.40 -0.79
C GLY A 785 46.58 48.66 -1.84
N GLY A 786 45.94 48.21 -2.91
CA GLY A 786 46.53 47.51 -4.03
C GLY A 786 47.19 46.19 -3.60
N ARG A 787 48.17 45.67 -4.42
CA ARG A 787 48.75 44.35 -4.23
C ARG A 787 49.49 44.13 -2.90
N LEU A 788 49.88 45.19 -2.20
CA LEU A 788 50.57 45.10 -0.93
C LEU A 788 49.64 45.01 0.28
N LEU A 789 48.39 45.35 0.14
CA LEU A 789 47.38 45.06 1.12
C LEU A 789 46.85 43.63 0.90
N LYS A 790 47.21 42.72 1.80
CA LYS A 790 46.85 41.32 1.72
C LYS A 790 45.47 41.05 2.32
N ASP A 791 45.19 41.76 3.40
CA ASP A 791 43.85 41.60 4.04
C ASP A 791 43.37 42.92 4.68
N ALA A 792 42.05 43.05 4.77
CA ALA A 792 41.34 44.11 5.44
C ALA A 792 40.14 43.52 6.18
N LEU A 793 40.27 43.31 7.47
CA LEU A 793 39.28 42.69 8.32
C LEU A 793 38.51 43.72 9.12
N LEU A 794 37.20 43.80 8.95
CA LEU A 794 36.32 44.62 9.81
C LEU A 794 36.18 43.93 11.16
N PHE A 795 36.63 44.56 12.25
CA PHE A 795 36.56 43.96 13.58
C PHE A 795 35.67 44.73 14.56
N ASP A 796 35.31 45.99 14.24
CA ASP A 796 34.39 46.77 15.10
C ASP A 796 33.48 47.71 14.30
N VAL A 797 32.24 47.84 14.74
CA VAL A 797 31.22 48.77 14.23
C VAL A 797 30.67 49.56 15.41
N TYR A 798 31.04 50.85 15.50
CA TYR A 798 30.63 51.69 16.62
C TYR A 798 29.64 52.81 16.18
N THR A 799 28.55 52.95 16.91
CA THR A 799 27.48 53.90 16.68
C THR A 799 27.13 54.72 17.93
N GLY A 800 28.03 54.83 18.91
CA GLY A 800 27.78 55.55 20.17
C GLY A 800 27.98 57.05 20.12
N ASP A 801 27.87 57.71 21.26
CA ASP A 801 27.83 59.17 21.44
C ASP A 801 29.09 59.94 20.93
N GLN A 802 30.15 59.23 20.67
CA GLN A 802 31.41 59.86 20.13
C GLN A 802 31.35 59.97 18.60
N ILE A 803 30.31 59.55 17.96
CA ILE A 803 30.13 59.59 16.49
C ILE A 803 28.97 60.57 16.19
N PRO A 804 29.06 61.42 15.18
CA PRO A 804 27.99 62.32 14.81
C PRO A 804 26.69 61.58 14.46
N PRO A 805 25.52 62.10 14.80
CA PRO A 805 24.26 61.51 14.43
C PRO A 805 24.19 61.24 12.92
N GLY A 806 23.65 60.03 12.55
CA GLY A 806 23.58 59.59 11.16
C GLY A 806 24.88 59.00 10.57
N LYS A 807 25.95 58.87 11.40
CA LYS A 807 27.20 58.26 11.00
C LYS A 807 27.50 57.01 11.85
N LYS A 808 28.44 56.14 11.37
CA LYS A 808 28.99 55.00 12.05
C LYS A 808 30.51 54.98 11.86
N SER A 809 31.23 54.43 12.82
CA SER A 809 32.66 54.16 12.73
C SER A 809 32.89 52.68 12.41
N LEU A 810 33.65 52.40 11.37
CA LEU A 810 34.05 51.05 10.96
C LEU A 810 35.55 50.90 11.19
N ALA A 811 35.97 49.94 12.03
CA ALA A 811 37.37 49.70 12.33
C ALA A 811 37.85 48.44 11.58
N TYR A 812 38.92 48.64 10.80
CA TYR A 812 39.52 47.59 9.99
C TYR A 812 40.94 47.31 10.43
N ALA A 813 41.29 46.03 10.64
CA ALA A 813 42.65 45.54 10.75
C ALA A 813 43.20 45.31 9.33
N LEU A 814 44.30 45.96 9.00
CA LEU A 814 44.93 45.91 7.69
C LEU A 814 46.24 45.13 7.75
N THR A 815 46.38 44.15 6.87
CA THR A 815 47.60 43.34 6.74
C THR A 815 48.32 43.70 5.47
N TYR A 816 49.51 44.33 5.60
CA TYR A 816 50.38 44.66 4.47
C TYR A 816 51.51 43.68 4.37
N GLN A 817 51.79 43.15 3.16
CA GLN A 817 52.85 42.20 2.92
C GLN A 817 53.33 42.25 1.46
N ASP A 818 54.63 42.11 1.25
CA ASP A 818 55.25 41.93 -0.07
C ASP A 818 55.92 40.56 -0.07
N ALA A 819 55.62 39.67 -0.97
CA ALA A 819 56.21 38.31 -1.05
C ALA A 819 57.77 38.32 -1.31
N LYS A 820 58.29 39.39 -1.77
CA LYS A 820 59.73 39.46 -2.19
C LYS A 820 60.63 40.28 -1.26
N ARG A 821 60.08 41.15 -0.40
CA ARG A 821 60.80 42.02 0.49
C ARG A 821 60.08 42.41 1.75
N THR A 822 60.75 42.59 2.83
CA THR A 822 60.16 43.12 4.07
C THR A 822 59.75 44.59 3.86
N LEU A 823 58.49 44.88 4.27
CA LEU A 823 57.95 46.25 4.26
C LEU A 823 58.44 47.02 5.49
N THR A 824 58.70 48.30 5.32
CA THR A 824 59.02 49.21 6.42
C THR A 824 57.79 50.00 6.83
N ASP A 825 57.75 50.56 8.06
CA ASP A 825 56.64 51.42 8.56
C ASP A 825 56.38 52.58 7.60
N LYS A 826 57.43 53.10 6.92
CA LYS A 826 57.28 54.16 5.89
C LYS A 826 56.45 53.65 4.68
N ASN A 827 56.59 52.37 4.30
CA ASN A 827 55.84 51.76 3.20
C ASN A 827 54.39 51.68 3.60
N ALA A 828 54.12 51.12 4.80
CA ALA A 828 52.75 50.95 5.34
C ALA A 828 52.03 52.33 5.49
N ALA A 829 52.70 53.34 6.05
CA ALA A 829 52.14 54.68 6.20
C ALA A 829 51.79 55.33 4.86
N LYS A 830 52.57 55.05 3.77
CA LYS A 830 52.23 55.53 2.44
C LYS A 830 50.95 54.91 1.89
N ILE A 831 50.79 53.59 2.10
CA ILE A 831 49.60 52.85 1.68
C ILE A 831 48.38 53.33 2.48
N ARG A 832 48.50 53.43 3.81
CA ARG A 832 47.43 53.94 4.69
C ARG A 832 47.01 55.34 4.25
N ARG A 833 47.91 56.27 3.93
CA ARG A 833 47.52 57.59 3.42
C ARG A 833 46.75 57.53 2.13
N LYS A 834 47.03 56.60 1.22
CA LYS A 834 46.28 56.38 -0.02
C LYS A 834 44.89 55.90 0.32
N ILE A 835 44.77 54.91 1.22
CA ILE A 835 43.49 54.36 1.66
C ILE A 835 42.61 55.45 2.27
N ILE A 836 43.16 56.21 3.21
CA ILE A 836 42.42 57.33 3.86
C ILE A 836 42.03 58.38 2.84
N GLY A 837 42.87 58.74 1.90
CA GLY A 837 42.55 59.66 0.83
C GLY A 837 41.44 59.19 -0.09
N ALA A 838 41.47 57.90 -0.49
CA ALA A 838 40.45 57.30 -1.32
C ALA A 838 39.10 57.24 -0.59
N ALA A 839 39.12 56.80 0.67
CA ALA A 839 37.92 56.76 1.51
C ALA A 839 37.28 58.13 1.73
N ARG A 840 38.10 59.15 1.95
CA ARG A 840 37.62 60.53 2.07
C ARG A 840 36.99 61.04 0.75
N HIS A 841 37.61 60.78 -0.38
CA HIS A 841 37.14 61.26 -1.67
C HIS A 841 35.89 60.53 -2.17
N ARG A 842 35.86 59.23 -1.99
CA ARG A 842 34.73 58.41 -2.56
C ARG A 842 33.51 58.25 -1.63
N LEU A 843 33.78 58.19 -0.31
CA LEU A 843 32.79 57.83 0.68
C LEU A 843 32.52 59.00 1.66
N ASN A 844 33.16 60.11 1.46
CA ASN A 844 33.18 61.23 2.41
C ASN A 844 33.53 60.78 3.85
N ALA A 845 34.42 59.80 3.94
CA ALA A 845 34.82 59.21 5.19
C ALA A 845 35.86 60.05 5.92
N GLU A 846 35.77 60.07 7.22
CA GLU A 846 36.69 60.74 8.12
C GLU A 846 37.49 59.72 8.94
N LEU A 847 38.79 59.93 9.10
CA LEU A 847 39.57 59.13 10.02
C LEU A 847 39.18 59.45 11.46
N ARG A 848 38.78 58.46 12.25
CA ARG A 848 38.51 58.70 13.67
C ARG A 848 39.85 58.93 14.35
N SER A 849 40.06 60.16 14.87
CA SER A 849 41.17 60.46 15.77
C SER A 849 40.90 59.86 17.14
N GLN A 850 41.89 59.25 17.76
CA GLN A 850 41.82 58.75 19.16
C GLN A 850 41.43 59.84 20.13
#